data_69e2d8a72fc44743c68ec1fb4f122dfe
#
_entry.id   69e2d8a72fc44743c68ec1fb4f122dfe
#
_cell.length_a   1.000
_cell.length_b   1.000
_cell.length_c   1.000
_cell.angle_alpha   90.00
_cell.angle_beta   90.00
_cell.angle_gamma   90.00
#
_symmetry.space_group_name_H-M   'P 1'
#
loop_
_entity.id
_entity.type
_entity.pdbx_description
1 polymer ?
#
loop_
_entity_poly.entity_id
_entity_poly.type
_entity_poly.pdbx_seq_one_letter_code
_entity_poly.pdbx_strand_id
1 'polypeptide(L)'
;MSTPLPPQKPQTLLNTITQVVQTLHAKVNFSRLILKPNAKVPELIVHQADTNKAEVYPLLGDHYVVGRSSRTCDIVVRNPLVSQTHISIVRSPKKTGLLPSRTGFMIQDENSTNGLYWGRRRVKELPLRHGDSFTLGPPELASVARVQYRDPPPWYLQTLRYGFYGICGLSAAVGMVVLFESQKFEVDPLPKTVTGPVIIHAADGRPLREANTIAHLEADQLSDFGSYLPKAVVASEDGRFYWHLGIDPFGTLRALLTNVRGGEIREGGSTLSQQLARSLYRDYVGTEDSAGRKFREAVVALKLEAVYGKNQLLKTYLNRVYLGINLYGFEDAAKFYFNKSAQDLNLSEAATLVGILPAPNSFNPIQNYELAVQYRDRVISRMLELGMVNEDEADRARRSRIEINPKAKEFLESTVAPYFYDYIFAELQQLLGEQLAREGNFIVETALNPSMQTIAESSLKSSIQTTGATNGFSQGGLVTLDSNTGEILAMAGGTDYKESQFNRVTQAQRQPGSTFKLFTYLAALDQGTPPGQIYSCEPLNWKGQSYQGCERSGGDIDMYRGLALSENVIALRIAQDVGLDRVIDMAKRLGIKSKLDPVPGLVIGQSEVNLLEITGSYNTIANNGLQHSPHAIKRILDSSDCTDFNDINTCRVIYAYDRENPTIPSVLSASVAETMTTLLQGAVRRGTAKSAYIGLGEAGKTGTTNDNVDLWFIGYLPDSKLTTGVWLGNDDNSPTNGSSANAAQLWRDYMSQIAR
;
A
#
# COMPACT_ATOMS: atom_id res chain seq x y z
N MET A 1 -52.16 1.49 -28.84
CA MET A 1 -50.87 0.78 -28.86
C MET A 1 -50.83 -0.18 -27.68
N SER A 2 -50.91 -1.45 -27.99
CA SER A 2 -51.22 -2.57 -27.10
C SER A 2 -50.02 -2.99 -26.29
N THR A 3 -50.18 -3.08 -24.96
CA THR A 3 -49.24 -3.73 -24.01
C THR A 3 -49.35 -5.26 -24.16
N PRO A 4 -48.25 -6.01 -24.13
CA PRO A 4 -48.29 -7.47 -24.18
C PRO A 4 -48.56 -8.05 -22.76
N LEU A 5 -49.45 -9.07 -22.75
CA LEU A 5 -49.82 -9.90 -21.61
C LEU A 5 -48.62 -10.78 -21.11
N PRO A 6 -48.57 -11.10 -19.81
CA PRO A 6 -47.50 -11.98 -19.29
C PRO A 6 -47.80 -13.45 -19.60
N PRO A 7 -46.73 -14.32 -19.65
CA PRO A 7 -46.87 -15.72 -20.04
C PRO A 7 -47.55 -16.54 -18.93
N GLN A 8 -48.55 -17.36 -19.37
CA GLN A 8 -49.26 -18.32 -18.52
C GLN A 8 -48.33 -19.44 -18.02
N LYS A 9 -48.34 -19.72 -16.74
CA LYS A 9 -47.70 -20.89 -16.10
C LYS A 9 -48.43 -22.17 -16.49
N PRO A 10 -47.71 -23.29 -16.68
CA PRO A 10 -48.34 -24.56 -17.06
C PRO A 10 -49.17 -25.15 -15.92
N GLN A 11 -50.48 -25.33 -16.17
CA GLN A 11 -51.48 -25.92 -15.22
C GLN A 11 -51.41 -27.46 -15.11
N THR A 12 -50.38 -28.14 -15.53
CA THR A 12 -50.33 -29.59 -15.65
C THR A 12 -50.01 -30.33 -14.34
N LEU A 13 -49.44 -29.66 -13.30
CA LEU A 13 -49.10 -30.35 -12.04
C LEU A 13 -50.29 -30.44 -11.02
N LEU A 14 -51.21 -29.50 -11.06
CA LEU A 14 -52.37 -29.49 -10.13
C LEU A 14 -53.40 -30.56 -10.48
N ASN A 15 -53.64 -30.83 -11.78
CA ASN A 15 -54.64 -31.79 -12.23
C ASN A 15 -54.25 -33.25 -11.95
N THR A 16 -52.94 -33.57 -11.97
CA THR A 16 -52.43 -34.92 -11.65
C THR A 16 -52.54 -35.21 -10.14
N ILE A 17 -52.30 -34.20 -9.31
CA ILE A 17 -52.40 -34.30 -7.85
C ILE A 17 -53.88 -34.50 -7.42
N THR A 18 -54.85 -33.85 -8.10
CA THR A 18 -56.29 -33.96 -7.76
C THR A 18 -56.85 -35.33 -8.12
N GLN A 19 -56.44 -35.95 -9.22
CA GLN A 19 -56.91 -37.31 -9.61
C GLN A 19 -56.33 -38.38 -8.67
N VAL A 20 -55.10 -38.25 -8.22
CA VAL A 20 -54.47 -39.21 -7.29
C VAL A 20 -55.05 -39.05 -5.86
N VAL A 21 -55.39 -37.86 -5.45
CA VAL A 21 -56.00 -37.56 -4.15
C VAL A 21 -57.41 -38.13 -4.05
N GLN A 22 -58.22 -38.16 -5.13
CA GLN A 22 -59.56 -38.72 -5.13
C GLN A 22 -59.55 -40.23 -5.01
N THR A 23 -58.50 -40.95 -5.35
CA THR A 23 -58.41 -42.41 -5.22
C THR A 23 -57.86 -42.89 -3.87
N LEU A 24 -57.26 -42.01 -3.05
CA LEU A 24 -56.62 -42.27 -1.75
C LEU A 24 -57.48 -41.88 -0.53
N HIS A 25 -58.72 -41.59 -0.70
CA HIS A 25 -59.61 -40.96 0.35
C HIS A 25 -59.99 -41.85 1.54
N ALA A 26 -59.39 -43.00 1.76
CA ALA A 26 -59.87 -43.93 2.83
C ALA A 26 -58.98 -44.06 4.07
N LYS A 27 -57.72 -43.63 4.13
CA LYS A 27 -56.87 -43.88 5.33
C LYS A 27 -55.74 -42.89 5.66
N VAL A 28 -55.74 -41.68 5.20
CA VAL A 28 -54.67 -40.71 5.58
C VAL A 28 -55.28 -39.52 6.34
N ASN A 29 -54.83 -39.33 7.57
CA ASN A 29 -55.26 -38.22 8.42
C ASN A 29 -54.52 -36.92 7.98
N PHE A 30 -55.11 -36.16 7.07
CA PHE A 30 -54.54 -34.97 6.43
C PHE A 30 -54.29 -33.76 7.34
N SER A 31 -54.72 -33.81 8.61
CA SER A 31 -54.65 -32.68 9.54
C SER A 31 -53.23 -32.37 10.08
N ARG A 32 -52.17 -33.15 9.69
CA ARG A 32 -50.78 -32.95 10.15
C ARG A 32 -49.74 -32.75 9.05
N LEU A 33 -50.14 -32.67 7.79
CA LEU A 33 -49.19 -32.52 6.67
C LEU A 33 -49.21 -31.06 6.12
N ILE A 34 -48.44 -30.16 6.73
CA ILE A 34 -48.11 -28.90 6.14
C ILE A 34 -46.90 -29.15 5.18
N LEU A 35 -47.20 -29.43 3.92
CA LEU A 35 -46.16 -29.51 2.87
C LEU A 35 -45.70 -28.09 2.53
N LYS A 36 -44.44 -27.81 2.78
CA LYS A 36 -43.81 -26.59 2.29
C LYS A 36 -43.87 -26.54 0.76
N PRO A 37 -44.17 -25.41 0.13
CA PRO A 37 -44.09 -25.28 -1.33
C PRO A 37 -42.70 -25.76 -1.83
N ASN A 38 -42.70 -26.66 -2.82
CA ASN A 38 -41.51 -27.34 -3.38
C ASN A 38 -40.84 -28.43 -2.51
N ALA A 39 -41.49 -29.00 -1.51
CA ALA A 39 -40.97 -30.20 -0.84
C ALA A 39 -40.92 -31.36 -1.83
N LYS A 40 -39.74 -31.87 -2.15
CA LYS A 40 -39.54 -33.10 -2.95
C LYS A 40 -39.89 -34.29 -2.05
N VAL A 41 -40.94 -35.01 -2.43
CA VAL A 41 -41.42 -36.22 -1.75
C VAL A 41 -40.78 -37.43 -2.42
N PRO A 42 -40.43 -38.49 -1.67
CA PRO A 42 -40.05 -39.78 -2.26
C PRO A 42 -41.13 -40.32 -3.18
N GLU A 43 -40.73 -40.85 -4.33
CA GLU A 43 -41.64 -41.31 -5.38
C GLU A 43 -41.31 -42.75 -5.76
N LEU A 44 -42.33 -43.53 -6.07
CA LEU A 44 -42.22 -44.81 -6.71
C LEU A 44 -42.67 -44.72 -8.16
N ILE A 45 -41.82 -45.11 -9.08
CA ILE A 45 -42.08 -45.04 -10.53
C ILE A 45 -42.30 -46.47 -11.00
N VAL A 46 -43.48 -46.81 -11.47
CA VAL A 46 -43.87 -48.15 -11.94
C VAL A 46 -43.89 -48.13 -13.47
N HIS A 47 -43.08 -48.98 -14.09
CA HIS A 47 -43.04 -49.24 -15.51
C HIS A 47 -43.76 -50.55 -15.78
N GLN A 48 -44.89 -50.50 -16.47
CA GLN A 48 -45.62 -51.66 -16.93
C GLN A 48 -45.18 -52.05 -18.34
N ALA A 49 -45.04 -53.36 -18.62
CA ALA A 49 -44.47 -53.84 -19.88
C ALA A 49 -45.28 -53.47 -21.15
N ASP A 50 -46.58 -53.25 -21.00
CA ASP A 50 -47.51 -53.01 -22.11
C ASP A 50 -47.78 -51.54 -22.41
N THR A 51 -47.17 -50.64 -21.61
CA THR A 51 -47.39 -49.19 -21.77
C THR A 51 -46.07 -48.42 -21.70
N ASN A 52 -45.83 -47.54 -22.68
CA ASN A 52 -44.68 -46.60 -22.69
C ASN A 52 -44.79 -45.48 -21.64
N LYS A 53 -45.79 -45.50 -20.78
CA LYS A 53 -46.01 -44.49 -19.73
C LYS A 53 -45.68 -45.09 -18.37
N ALA A 54 -44.69 -44.44 -17.67
CA ALA A 54 -44.40 -44.71 -16.28
C ALA A 54 -45.43 -44.05 -15.38
N GLU A 55 -45.98 -44.79 -14.41
CA GLU A 55 -46.88 -44.26 -13.43
C GLU A 55 -46.07 -43.87 -12.19
N VAL A 56 -46.27 -42.62 -11.68
CA VAL A 56 -45.51 -42.07 -10.54
C VAL A 56 -46.41 -41.95 -9.32
N TYR A 57 -46.00 -42.60 -8.24
CA TYR A 57 -46.72 -42.64 -6.96
C TYR A 57 -45.92 -41.90 -5.87
N PRO A 58 -46.35 -40.75 -5.35
CA PRO A 58 -45.71 -40.09 -4.22
C PRO A 58 -45.95 -40.83 -2.91
N LEU A 59 -44.85 -41.11 -2.17
CA LEU A 59 -44.91 -41.83 -0.92
C LEU A 59 -45.05 -40.88 0.28
N LEU A 60 -46.28 -40.46 0.59
CA LEU A 60 -46.60 -39.49 1.68
C LEU A 60 -46.85 -40.20 3.02
N GLY A 61 -47.36 -41.43 2.99
CA GLY A 61 -47.66 -42.25 4.16
C GLY A 61 -46.50 -43.09 4.66
N ASP A 62 -46.72 -43.87 5.70
CA ASP A 62 -45.69 -44.71 6.34
C ASP A 62 -45.74 -46.16 5.88
N HIS A 63 -46.85 -46.62 5.24
CA HIS A 63 -47.05 -47.96 4.76
C HIS A 63 -47.83 -47.96 3.44
N TYR A 64 -47.40 -48.76 2.48
CA TYR A 64 -48.07 -48.97 1.20
C TYR A 64 -48.01 -50.43 0.82
N VAL A 65 -49.12 -50.97 0.32
CA VAL A 65 -49.22 -52.31 -0.27
C VAL A 65 -49.30 -52.16 -1.78
N VAL A 66 -48.43 -52.90 -2.48
CA VAL A 66 -48.33 -52.89 -3.95
C VAL A 66 -48.70 -54.27 -4.46
N GLY A 67 -49.59 -54.33 -5.42
CA GLY A 67 -50.01 -55.62 -6.01
C GLY A 67 -51.08 -55.43 -7.09
N ARG A 68 -51.67 -56.54 -7.56
CA ARG A 68 -52.63 -56.52 -8.67
C ARG A 68 -54.07 -56.21 -8.21
N SER A 69 -54.39 -56.41 -6.96
CA SER A 69 -55.75 -56.22 -6.44
C SER A 69 -56.06 -54.76 -6.15
N SER A 70 -57.07 -54.18 -6.81
CA SER A 70 -57.55 -52.83 -6.50
C SER A 70 -58.34 -52.75 -5.19
N ARG A 71 -58.64 -53.86 -4.54
CA ARG A 71 -59.40 -53.90 -3.25
C ARG A 71 -58.46 -53.90 -2.04
N THR A 72 -57.23 -54.43 -2.21
CA THR A 72 -56.30 -54.67 -1.09
C THR A 72 -54.99 -53.90 -1.21
N CYS A 73 -54.71 -53.27 -2.34
CA CYS A 73 -53.45 -52.56 -2.59
C CYS A 73 -53.65 -51.02 -2.74
N ASP A 74 -52.74 -50.28 -2.15
CA ASP A 74 -52.66 -48.81 -2.27
C ASP A 74 -52.07 -48.39 -3.66
N ILE A 75 -51.16 -49.24 -4.20
CA ILE A 75 -50.56 -49.03 -5.53
C ILE A 75 -50.88 -50.28 -6.37
N VAL A 76 -51.74 -50.10 -7.38
CA VAL A 76 -52.24 -51.19 -8.22
C VAL A 76 -51.37 -51.33 -9.47
N VAL A 77 -50.68 -52.47 -9.60
CA VAL A 77 -49.89 -52.82 -10.77
C VAL A 77 -50.66 -53.87 -11.60
N ARG A 78 -51.26 -53.45 -12.71
CA ARG A 78 -52.09 -54.30 -13.58
C ARG A 78 -51.22 -55.20 -14.46
N ASN A 79 -50.59 -56.13 -13.89
CA ASN A 79 -49.70 -57.10 -14.56
C ASN A 79 -50.01 -58.52 -14.09
N PRO A 80 -50.18 -59.51 -15.00
CA PRO A 80 -50.53 -60.91 -14.62
C PRO A 80 -49.46 -61.59 -13.79
N LEU A 81 -48.19 -61.16 -13.85
CA LEU A 81 -47.10 -61.73 -13.08
C LEU A 81 -47.05 -61.15 -11.65
N VAL A 82 -47.83 -60.13 -11.33
CA VAL A 82 -47.91 -59.52 -10.01
C VAL A 82 -49.02 -60.20 -9.18
N SER A 83 -48.71 -60.65 -7.97
CA SER A 83 -49.65 -61.28 -7.03
C SER A 83 -50.72 -60.29 -6.58
N GLN A 84 -51.84 -60.75 -6.01
CA GLN A 84 -52.93 -59.87 -5.51
C GLN A 84 -52.39 -58.86 -4.52
N THR A 85 -51.59 -59.23 -3.56
CA THR A 85 -50.65 -58.47 -2.75
C THR A 85 -49.27 -59.00 -3.03
N HIS A 86 -48.31 -58.12 -3.50
CA HIS A 86 -47.00 -58.57 -3.95
C HIS A 86 -45.90 -58.17 -3.00
N ILE A 87 -45.86 -56.89 -2.68
CA ILE A 87 -44.89 -56.27 -1.78
C ILE A 87 -45.56 -55.25 -0.87
N SER A 88 -44.96 -55.01 0.29
CA SER A 88 -45.24 -53.84 1.12
C SER A 88 -44.03 -52.90 1.17
N ILE A 89 -44.30 -51.63 1.29
CA ILE A 89 -43.32 -50.58 1.45
C ILE A 89 -43.58 -49.91 2.77
N VAL A 90 -42.62 -50.02 3.69
CA VAL A 90 -42.77 -49.53 5.06
C VAL A 90 -41.70 -48.48 5.33
N ARG A 91 -42.08 -47.38 5.96
CA ARG A 91 -41.13 -46.34 6.36
C ARG A 91 -40.24 -46.83 7.49
N SER A 92 -38.93 -46.81 7.26
CA SER A 92 -37.95 -47.27 8.25
C SER A 92 -37.87 -46.29 9.43
N PRO A 93 -37.77 -46.74 10.69
CA PRO A 93 -37.65 -45.86 11.84
C PRO A 93 -36.37 -45.02 11.77
N LYS A 94 -36.42 -43.79 12.30
CA LYS A 94 -35.24 -42.88 12.37
C LYS A 94 -34.11 -43.55 13.15
N LYS A 95 -32.95 -43.71 12.54
CA LYS A 95 -31.71 -44.02 13.27
C LYS A 95 -31.28 -42.77 14.04
N THR A 96 -31.13 -42.90 15.36
CA THR A 96 -30.56 -41.88 16.23
C THR A 96 -29.05 -41.76 15.94
N GLY A 97 -28.64 -40.67 15.27
CA GLY A 97 -27.25 -40.34 15.00
C GLY A 97 -27.07 -38.81 14.95
N LEU A 98 -25.82 -38.32 15.09
CA LEU A 98 -25.46 -36.90 15.16
C LEU A 98 -25.84 -36.08 13.88
N LEU A 99 -26.16 -36.76 12.79
CA LEU A 99 -26.61 -36.13 11.55
C LEU A 99 -28.08 -36.46 11.30
N PRO A 100 -28.93 -35.52 10.84
CA PRO A 100 -30.33 -35.77 10.55
C PRO A 100 -30.46 -36.79 9.41
N SER A 101 -30.66 -38.06 9.74
CA SER A 101 -30.92 -39.08 8.74
C SER A 101 -32.39 -38.98 8.29
N ARG A 102 -32.61 -38.87 6.97
CA ARG A 102 -33.95 -39.08 6.41
C ARG A 102 -34.44 -40.49 6.73
N THR A 103 -35.71 -40.59 7.12
CA THR A 103 -36.38 -41.88 7.21
C THR A 103 -36.48 -42.44 5.80
N GLY A 104 -35.77 -43.52 5.51
CA GLY A 104 -35.87 -44.24 4.25
C GLY A 104 -37.09 -45.17 4.24
N PHE A 105 -37.42 -45.76 3.09
CA PHE A 105 -38.40 -46.81 2.97
C PHE A 105 -37.69 -48.14 2.86
N MET A 106 -38.34 -49.19 3.36
CA MET A 106 -37.95 -50.60 3.22
C MET A 106 -39.07 -51.31 2.48
N ILE A 107 -38.73 -52.13 1.50
CA ILE A 107 -39.64 -52.95 0.72
C ILE A 107 -39.55 -54.37 1.23
N GLN A 108 -40.67 -55.04 1.35
CA GLN A 108 -40.79 -56.46 1.78
C GLN A 108 -41.65 -57.27 0.84
N ASP A 109 -41.26 -58.48 0.52
CA ASP A 109 -42.06 -59.43 -0.28
C ASP A 109 -43.17 -60.07 0.55
N GLU A 110 -44.42 -59.87 0.18
CA GLU A 110 -45.59 -60.37 0.84
C GLU A 110 -45.91 -61.84 0.44
N ASN A 111 -44.90 -62.69 0.44
CA ASN A 111 -44.96 -64.09 -0.04
C ASN A 111 -45.53 -64.20 -1.45
N SER A 112 -45.08 -63.30 -2.32
CA SER A 112 -45.58 -63.28 -3.68
C SER A 112 -45.17 -64.48 -4.49
N THR A 113 -46.04 -64.92 -5.42
CA THR A 113 -45.82 -66.15 -6.26
C THR A 113 -44.51 -66.01 -7.08
N ASN A 114 -44.27 -64.86 -7.69
CA ASN A 114 -43.13 -64.64 -8.58
C ASN A 114 -41.96 -64.03 -7.88
N GLY A 115 -42.08 -63.45 -6.66
CA GLY A 115 -41.03 -62.93 -5.84
C GLY A 115 -40.60 -61.52 -6.22
N LEU A 116 -39.92 -60.85 -5.31
CA LEU A 116 -39.27 -59.55 -5.49
C LEU A 116 -37.81 -59.72 -5.93
N TYR A 117 -37.37 -59.05 -6.99
CA TYR A 117 -35.98 -59.17 -7.50
C TYR A 117 -35.30 -57.81 -7.56
N TRP A 118 -34.07 -57.80 -7.04
CA TRP A 118 -33.11 -56.69 -7.20
C TRP A 118 -31.98 -57.11 -8.13
N GLY A 119 -31.95 -56.59 -9.34
CA GLY A 119 -31.19 -57.17 -10.41
C GLY A 119 -31.66 -58.57 -10.73
N ARG A 120 -30.76 -59.57 -10.71
CA ARG A 120 -31.07 -61.02 -10.90
C ARG A 120 -31.29 -61.80 -9.61
N ARG A 121 -31.21 -61.14 -8.44
CA ARG A 121 -31.26 -61.78 -7.14
C ARG A 121 -32.65 -61.64 -6.53
N ARG A 122 -33.28 -62.74 -6.15
CA ARG A 122 -34.54 -62.77 -5.37
C ARG A 122 -34.25 -62.29 -3.95
N VAL A 123 -35.02 -61.28 -3.47
CA VAL A 123 -34.87 -60.67 -2.15
C VAL A 123 -36.19 -60.76 -1.40
N LYS A 124 -36.15 -60.96 -0.06
CA LYS A 124 -37.32 -60.92 0.79
C LYS A 124 -37.61 -59.50 1.31
N GLU A 125 -36.56 -58.77 1.56
CA GLU A 125 -36.62 -57.36 1.99
C GLU A 125 -35.46 -56.55 1.40
N LEU A 126 -35.65 -55.25 1.17
CA LEU A 126 -34.63 -54.37 0.61
C LEU A 126 -34.82 -52.96 1.15
N PRO A 127 -33.81 -52.32 1.80
CA PRO A 127 -33.85 -50.91 2.11
C PRO A 127 -33.70 -50.08 0.82
N LEU A 128 -34.67 -49.21 0.54
CA LEU A 128 -34.70 -48.42 -0.70
C LEU A 128 -33.76 -47.21 -0.61
N ARG A 129 -32.95 -47.06 -1.66
CA ARG A 129 -32.08 -45.88 -1.87
C ARG A 129 -32.47 -45.16 -3.16
N HIS A 130 -32.16 -43.88 -3.22
CA HIS A 130 -32.41 -43.09 -4.44
C HIS A 130 -31.79 -43.76 -5.68
N GLY A 131 -32.61 -44.06 -6.68
CA GLY A 131 -32.21 -44.71 -7.91
C GLY A 131 -32.34 -46.22 -7.93
N ASP A 132 -32.69 -46.87 -6.82
CA ASP A 132 -32.90 -48.34 -6.79
C ASP A 132 -34.02 -48.75 -7.73
N SER A 133 -33.74 -49.78 -8.50
CA SER A 133 -34.70 -50.41 -9.43
C SER A 133 -34.84 -51.90 -9.12
N PHE A 134 -36.08 -52.38 -9.03
CA PHE A 134 -36.41 -53.76 -8.74
C PHE A 134 -37.57 -54.24 -9.60
N THR A 135 -37.77 -55.53 -9.72
CA THR A 135 -38.84 -56.14 -10.51
C THR A 135 -39.78 -57.01 -9.67
N LEU A 136 -41.06 -56.99 -10.02
CA LEU A 136 -42.09 -57.79 -9.39
C LEU A 136 -42.26 -59.12 -10.14
N GLY A 137 -41.24 -59.96 -10.02
CA GLY A 137 -41.06 -61.22 -10.71
C GLY A 137 -39.68 -61.34 -11.36
N PRO A 138 -39.33 -62.55 -11.89
CA PRO A 138 -38.02 -62.77 -12.54
C PRO A 138 -37.73 -61.79 -13.67
N PRO A 139 -36.54 -61.11 -13.66
CA PRO A 139 -36.22 -60.04 -14.62
C PRO A 139 -36.05 -60.55 -16.05
N GLU A 140 -35.94 -61.84 -16.28
CA GLU A 140 -35.84 -62.49 -17.60
C GLU A 140 -37.19 -62.51 -18.35
N LEU A 141 -38.29 -62.31 -17.66
CA LEU A 141 -39.60 -62.29 -18.26
C LEU A 141 -39.88 -60.97 -18.96
N ALA A 142 -40.22 -61.00 -20.24
CA ALA A 142 -40.42 -59.81 -21.09
C ALA A 142 -41.53 -58.87 -20.59
N SER A 143 -42.53 -59.42 -19.88
CA SER A 143 -43.68 -58.67 -19.39
C SER A 143 -43.57 -58.30 -17.89
N VAL A 144 -42.38 -58.39 -17.27
CA VAL A 144 -42.22 -58.09 -15.85
C VAL A 144 -42.38 -56.62 -15.52
N ALA A 145 -43.13 -56.29 -14.48
CA ALA A 145 -43.23 -54.90 -13.99
C ALA A 145 -41.96 -54.46 -13.31
N ARG A 146 -41.37 -53.37 -13.77
CA ARG A 146 -40.18 -52.74 -13.20
C ARG A 146 -40.58 -51.54 -12.37
N VAL A 147 -40.01 -51.43 -11.17
CA VAL A 147 -40.31 -50.37 -10.23
C VAL A 147 -39.01 -49.65 -9.86
N GLN A 148 -39.02 -48.32 -9.90
CA GLN A 148 -37.88 -47.52 -9.53
C GLN A 148 -38.25 -46.60 -8.35
N TYR A 149 -37.37 -46.52 -7.35
CA TYR A 149 -37.52 -45.62 -6.23
C TYR A 149 -36.72 -44.33 -6.45
N ARG A 150 -37.35 -43.16 -6.26
CA ARG A 150 -36.76 -41.84 -6.46
C ARG A 150 -36.90 -41.01 -5.20
N ASP A 151 -35.77 -40.73 -4.51
CA ASP A 151 -35.68 -39.80 -3.38
C ASP A 151 -34.41 -38.95 -3.50
N PRO A 152 -34.41 -37.89 -4.36
CA PRO A 152 -33.25 -37.08 -4.61
C PRO A 152 -32.79 -36.40 -3.34
N PRO A 153 -31.45 -36.34 -3.06
CA PRO A 153 -30.90 -35.66 -1.91
C PRO A 153 -31.26 -34.17 -1.91
N PRO A 154 -31.39 -33.55 -0.74
CA PRO A 154 -31.72 -32.14 -0.64
C PRO A 154 -30.65 -31.29 -1.33
N TRP A 155 -31.07 -30.19 -1.94
CA TRP A 155 -30.22 -29.28 -2.75
C TRP A 155 -28.97 -28.80 -2.00
N TYR A 156 -29.05 -28.54 -0.68
CA TYR A 156 -27.92 -28.07 0.12
C TYR A 156 -26.80 -29.10 0.22
N LEU A 157 -27.09 -30.42 0.25
CA LEU A 157 -26.07 -31.48 0.23
C LEU A 157 -25.35 -31.55 -1.13
N GLN A 158 -26.08 -31.30 -2.21
CA GLN A 158 -25.50 -31.22 -3.54
C GLN A 158 -24.60 -30.00 -3.64
N THR A 159 -25.06 -28.83 -3.16
CA THR A 159 -24.27 -27.59 -3.15
C THR A 159 -22.99 -27.75 -2.32
N LEU A 160 -23.08 -28.34 -1.13
CA LEU A 160 -21.89 -28.64 -0.31
C LEU A 160 -20.90 -29.55 -1.03
N ARG A 161 -21.40 -30.60 -1.71
CA ARG A 161 -20.55 -31.53 -2.47
C ARG A 161 -19.84 -30.85 -3.64
N TYR A 162 -20.57 -30.06 -4.44
CA TYR A 162 -19.97 -29.32 -5.56
C TYR A 162 -19.06 -28.19 -5.07
N GLY A 163 -19.41 -27.53 -3.98
CA GLY A 163 -18.55 -26.55 -3.30
C GLY A 163 -17.23 -27.18 -2.86
N PHE A 164 -17.29 -28.36 -2.22
CA PHE A 164 -16.10 -29.11 -1.83
C PHE A 164 -15.22 -29.50 -3.03
N TYR A 165 -15.82 -30.02 -4.11
CA TYR A 165 -15.07 -30.34 -5.33
C TYR A 165 -14.46 -29.10 -5.98
N GLY A 166 -15.17 -27.98 -5.97
CA GLY A 166 -14.66 -26.69 -6.46
C GLY A 166 -13.45 -26.22 -5.65
N ILE A 167 -13.52 -26.29 -4.32
CA ILE A 167 -12.39 -25.95 -3.43
C ILE A 167 -11.19 -26.88 -3.69
N CYS A 168 -11.41 -28.18 -3.77
CA CYS A 168 -10.33 -29.15 -4.06
C CYS A 168 -9.70 -28.89 -5.44
N GLY A 169 -10.51 -28.64 -6.46
CA GLY A 169 -10.03 -28.32 -7.81
C GLY A 169 -9.21 -27.03 -7.85
N LEU A 170 -9.69 -25.98 -7.20
CA LEU A 170 -8.98 -24.70 -7.10
C LEU A 170 -7.66 -24.88 -6.34
N SER A 171 -7.66 -25.58 -5.21
CA SER A 171 -6.45 -25.87 -4.42
C SER A 171 -5.42 -26.66 -5.23
N ALA A 172 -5.84 -27.64 -6.01
CA ALA A 172 -4.97 -28.40 -6.89
C ALA A 172 -4.36 -27.52 -8.01
N ALA A 173 -5.17 -26.65 -8.62
CA ALA A 173 -4.70 -25.72 -9.64
C ALA A 173 -3.66 -24.72 -9.08
N VAL A 174 -3.94 -24.12 -7.90
CA VAL A 174 -2.98 -23.24 -7.21
C VAL A 174 -1.71 -24.01 -6.85
N GLY A 175 -1.82 -25.25 -6.35
CA GLY A 175 -0.67 -26.12 -6.05
C GLY A 175 0.20 -26.39 -7.27
N MET A 176 -0.39 -26.65 -8.44
CA MET A 176 0.35 -26.83 -9.71
C MET A 176 1.09 -25.56 -10.13
N VAL A 177 0.46 -24.39 -10.01
CA VAL A 177 1.11 -23.09 -10.30
C VAL A 177 2.29 -22.86 -9.36
N VAL A 178 2.12 -23.10 -8.07
CA VAL A 178 3.20 -22.97 -7.06
C VAL A 178 4.36 -23.92 -7.39
N LEU A 179 4.08 -25.17 -7.73
CA LEU A 179 5.09 -26.14 -8.11
C LEU A 179 5.84 -25.71 -9.38
N PHE A 180 5.14 -25.25 -10.40
CA PHE A 180 5.76 -24.74 -11.63
C PHE A 180 6.66 -23.53 -11.36
N GLU A 181 6.16 -22.54 -10.60
CA GLU A 181 6.95 -21.37 -10.23
C GLU A 181 8.17 -21.73 -9.37
N SER A 182 8.03 -22.69 -8.47
CA SER A 182 9.11 -23.14 -7.59
C SER A 182 10.29 -23.78 -8.33
N GLN A 183 10.11 -24.22 -9.59
CA GLN A 183 11.20 -24.78 -10.41
C GLN A 183 12.11 -23.71 -11.02
N LYS A 184 11.71 -22.43 -11.00
CA LYS A 184 12.46 -21.34 -11.62
C LYS A 184 13.66 -20.86 -10.80
N PHE A 185 13.80 -21.28 -9.56
CA PHE A 185 14.89 -20.87 -8.66
C PHE A 185 15.24 -22.03 -7.70
N GLU A 186 16.47 -22.02 -7.23
CA GLU A 186 16.96 -22.97 -6.23
C GLU A 186 17.06 -22.27 -4.87
N VAL A 187 16.77 -23.01 -3.78
CA VAL A 187 16.89 -22.50 -2.41
C VAL A 187 18.04 -23.16 -1.63
N ASP A 188 18.62 -24.23 -2.13
CA ASP A 188 19.73 -24.93 -1.49
C ASP A 188 20.94 -24.98 -2.45
N PRO A 189 22.11 -24.43 -2.05
CA PRO A 189 22.35 -23.73 -0.78
C PRO A 189 21.64 -22.36 -0.71
N LEU A 190 21.42 -21.87 0.53
CA LEU A 190 20.96 -20.48 0.70
C LEU A 190 21.93 -19.55 -0.02
N PRO A 191 21.44 -18.56 -0.76
CA PRO A 191 22.32 -17.56 -1.38
C PRO A 191 23.30 -17.00 -0.33
N LYS A 192 24.56 -16.90 -0.69
CA LYS A 192 25.52 -16.21 0.18
C LYS A 192 25.01 -14.81 0.43
N THR A 193 25.21 -14.31 1.62
CA THR A 193 24.68 -13.01 2.00
C THR A 193 25.18 -11.98 1.03
N VAL A 194 24.25 -11.34 0.39
CA VAL A 194 24.52 -10.10 -0.28
C VAL A 194 24.35 -9.02 0.77
N THR A 195 25.36 -8.86 1.60
CA THR A 195 25.43 -7.79 2.59
C THR A 195 26.15 -6.63 1.96
N GLY A 196 25.42 -5.67 1.51
CA GLY A 196 25.95 -4.39 1.10
C GLY A 196 25.15 -3.27 1.77
N PRO A 197 25.80 -2.15 2.12
CA PRO A 197 25.14 -1.01 2.70
C PRO A 197 24.24 -0.29 1.67
N VAL A 198 23.35 0.59 2.14
CA VAL A 198 22.90 1.71 1.32
C VAL A 198 23.99 2.75 1.33
N ILE A 199 24.77 2.85 0.27
CA ILE A 199 25.82 3.85 0.11
C ILE A 199 25.24 4.98 -0.75
N ILE A 200 25.23 6.20 -0.22
CA ILE A 200 24.73 7.37 -0.93
C ILE A 200 25.92 8.21 -1.35
N HIS A 201 26.09 8.37 -2.66
CA HIS A 201 27.18 9.15 -3.24
C HIS A 201 26.72 10.55 -3.62
N ALA A 202 27.54 11.54 -3.32
CA ALA A 202 27.44 12.88 -3.89
C ALA A 202 27.79 12.86 -5.39
N ALA A 203 27.63 13.97 -6.07
CA ALA A 203 27.93 14.12 -7.50
C ALA A 203 29.41 13.86 -7.86
N ASP A 204 30.32 14.04 -6.92
CA ASP A 204 31.76 13.77 -7.08
C ASP A 204 32.15 12.33 -6.74
N GLY A 205 31.20 11.44 -6.49
CA GLY A 205 31.39 10.04 -6.16
C GLY A 205 31.78 9.77 -4.70
N ARG A 206 31.96 10.82 -3.88
CA ARG A 206 32.25 10.61 -2.44
C ARG A 206 30.99 10.22 -1.70
N PRO A 207 31.07 9.27 -0.74
CA PRO A 207 29.93 8.91 0.06
C PRO A 207 29.54 10.08 1.01
N LEU A 208 28.23 10.31 1.17
CA LEU A 208 27.71 11.31 2.12
C LEU A 208 27.92 10.92 3.58
N ARG A 209 28.18 9.66 3.81
CA ARG A 209 28.58 9.09 5.09
C ARG A 209 29.60 7.99 4.80
N GLU A 210 30.70 7.97 5.53
CA GLU A 210 31.67 6.90 5.39
C GLU A 210 31.02 5.54 5.70
N ALA A 211 31.49 4.49 5.04
CA ALA A 211 31.02 3.15 5.33
C ALA A 211 31.34 2.80 6.80
N ASN A 212 30.39 2.16 7.49
CA ASN A 212 30.68 1.67 8.83
C ASN A 212 31.79 0.63 8.78
N THR A 213 32.82 0.80 9.60
CA THR A 213 33.98 -0.10 9.67
C THR A 213 33.72 -1.39 10.47
N ILE A 214 32.51 -1.60 11.00
CA ILE A 214 32.14 -2.84 11.67
C ILE A 214 32.09 -3.94 10.63
N ALA A 215 33.04 -4.88 10.72
CA ALA A 215 33.03 -6.08 9.90
C ALA A 215 31.77 -6.89 10.22
N HIS A 216 31.02 -7.23 9.18
CA HIS A 216 29.82 -8.07 9.35
C HIS A 216 30.19 -9.45 9.90
N LEU A 217 29.52 -9.87 10.97
CA LEU A 217 29.70 -11.15 11.61
C LEU A 217 28.40 -11.93 11.64
N GLU A 218 28.37 -13.05 10.93
CA GLU A 218 27.26 -14.00 11.03
C GLU A 218 27.44 -14.92 12.23
N ALA A 219 26.44 -15.04 13.07
CA ALA A 219 26.38 -16.00 14.17
C ALA A 219 26.12 -17.42 13.63
N ASP A 220 26.86 -18.40 14.16
CA ASP A 220 26.77 -19.78 13.70
C ASP A 220 25.53 -20.51 14.22
N GLN A 221 25.06 -20.16 15.41
CA GLN A 221 23.91 -20.80 16.06
C GLN A 221 22.87 -19.77 16.50
N LEU A 222 21.61 -20.21 16.59
CA LEU A 222 20.53 -19.35 17.08
C LEU A 222 20.74 -18.91 18.55
N SER A 223 21.43 -19.72 19.35
CA SER A 223 21.80 -19.42 20.74
C SER A 223 22.72 -18.23 20.88
N ASP A 224 23.49 -17.89 19.85
CA ASP A 224 24.46 -16.77 19.87
C ASP A 224 23.77 -15.41 19.88
N PHE A 225 22.45 -15.37 19.62
CA PHE A 225 21.60 -14.17 19.74
C PHE A 225 20.99 -13.99 21.14
N GLY A 226 21.40 -14.78 22.13
CA GLY A 226 20.86 -14.71 23.48
C GLY A 226 19.41 -15.19 23.59
N SER A 227 18.83 -14.97 24.77
CA SER A 227 17.47 -15.49 25.05
C SER A 227 16.32 -14.56 24.66
N TYR A 228 16.56 -13.24 24.60
CA TYR A 228 15.51 -12.26 24.38
C TYR A 228 15.31 -11.93 22.91
N LEU A 229 16.38 -11.80 22.13
CA LEU A 229 16.32 -11.30 20.75
C LEU A 229 15.49 -12.17 19.81
N PRO A 230 15.68 -13.52 19.76
CA PRO A 230 14.82 -14.37 18.90
C PRO A 230 13.34 -14.29 19.27
N LYS A 231 13.04 -14.23 20.58
CA LYS A 231 11.67 -14.09 21.09
C LYS A 231 11.06 -12.73 20.70
N ALA A 232 11.83 -11.66 20.83
CA ALA A 232 11.38 -10.31 20.50
C ALA A 232 11.04 -10.18 19.00
N VAL A 233 11.88 -10.73 18.12
CA VAL A 233 11.63 -10.76 16.68
C VAL A 233 10.37 -11.56 16.35
N VAL A 234 10.24 -12.77 16.88
CA VAL A 234 9.03 -13.60 16.67
C VAL A 234 7.79 -12.90 17.20
N ALA A 235 7.86 -12.28 18.40
CA ALA A 235 6.71 -11.58 18.99
C ALA A 235 6.26 -10.39 18.13
N SER A 236 7.20 -9.62 17.63
CA SER A 236 6.94 -8.39 16.87
C SER A 236 6.53 -8.64 15.43
N GLU A 237 7.30 -9.47 14.71
CA GLU A 237 7.20 -9.62 13.26
C GLU A 237 6.26 -10.76 12.86
N ASP A 238 6.27 -11.89 13.60
CA ASP A 238 5.55 -13.08 13.21
C ASP A 238 5.21 -13.97 14.43
N GLY A 239 4.26 -13.53 15.24
CA GLY A 239 3.91 -14.20 16.50
C GLY A 239 3.45 -15.67 16.37
N ARG A 240 3.18 -16.12 15.16
CA ARG A 240 2.83 -17.52 14.84
C ARG A 240 3.87 -18.23 13.97
N PHE A 241 5.08 -17.71 13.90
CA PHE A 241 6.16 -18.22 13.07
C PHE A 241 6.31 -19.74 13.10
N TYR A 242 6.25 -20.35 14.29
CA TYR A 242 6.39 -21.80 14.46
C TYR A 242 5.15 -22.62 14.07
N TRP A 243 4.03 -21.97 13.72
CA TRP A 243 2.74 -22.63 13.49
C TRP A 243 2.29 -22.67 12.03
N HIS A 244 2.96 -21.97 11.13
CA HIS A 244 2.64 -21.96 9.70
C HIS A 244 3.81 -22.46 8.84
N LEU A 245 3.55 -22.71 7.56
CA LEU A 245 4.53 -23.19 6.56
C LEU A 245 4.84 -22.06 5.55
N GLY A 246 5.50 -21.01 6.01
CA GLY A 246 5.95 -19.89 5.17
C GLY A 246 4.93 -18.77 4.95
N ILE A 247 3.64 -19.08 5.00
CA ILE A 247 2.53 -18.13 4.85
C ILE A 247 1.61 -18.27 6.05
N ASP A 248 1.14 -17.13 6.60
CA ASP A 248 0.13 -17.09 7.65
C ASP A 248 -1.18 -16.49 7.13
N PRO A 249 -2.14 -17.28 6.61
CA PRO A 249 -3.40 -16.79 6.10
C PRO A 249 -4.27 -16.08 7.15
N PHE A 250 -4.20 -16.55 8.40
CA PHE A 250 -4.97 -15.94 9.50
C PHE A 250 -4.37 -14.61 9.94
N GLY A 251 -3.03 -14.48 9.95
CA GLY A 251 -2.34 -13.23 10.22
C GLY A 251 -2.61 -12.20 9.14
N THR A 252 -2.53 -12.61 7.89
CA THR A 252 -2.83 -11.74 6.73
C THR A 252 -4.29 -11.25 6.78
N LEU A 253 -5.25 -12.13 7.08
CA LEU A 253 -6.66 -11.74 7.20
C LEU A 253 -6.89 -10.79 8.37
N ARG A 254 -6.26 -11.04 9.53
CA ARG A 254 -6.35 -10.15 10.70
C ARG A 254 -5.78 -8.78 10.38
N ALA A 255 -4.58 -8.71 9.81
CA ALA A 255 -3.94 -7.45 9.41
C ALA A 255 -4.81 -6.67 8.41
N LEU A 256 -5.41 -7.35 7.42
CA LEU A 256 -6.33 -6.73 6.48
C LEU A 256 -7.55 -6.11 7.19
N LEU A 257 -8.18 -6.85 8.11
CA LEU A 257 -9.34 -6.37 8.86
C LEU A 257 -8.99 -5.19 9.78
N THR A 258 -7.81 -5.22 10.43
CA THR A 258 -7.33 -4.15 11.30
C THR A 258 -7.05 -2.87 10.51
N ASN A 259 -6.38 -3.00 9.35
CA ASN A 259 -6.04 -1.87 8.49
C ASN A 259 -7.30 -1.24 7.84
N VAL A 260 -8.27 -2.06 7.41
CA VAL A 260 -9.55 -1.56 6.87
C VAL A 260 -10.37 -0.82 7.92
N ARG A 261 -10.38 -1.28 9.18
CA ARG A 261 -11.10 -0.62 10.28
C ARG A 261 -10.40 0.64 10.78
N GLY A 262 -9.07 0.70 10.70
CA GLY A 262 -8.25 1.79 11.24
C GLY A 262 -8.00 2.93 10.26
N GLY A 263 -8.26 2.76 8.96
CA GLY A 263 -7.96 3.76 7.91
C GLY A 263 -6.46 4.01 7.66
N GLU A 264 -5.59 3.31 8.37
CA GLU A 264 -4.13 3.40 8.29
C GLU A 264 -3.51 2.00 8.35
N ILE A 265 -2.31 1.82 7.79
CA ILE A 265 -1.57 0.56 7.87
C ILE A 265 -0.99 0.42 9.29
N ARG A 266 -1.68 -0.34 10.15
CA ARG A 266 -1.30 -0.54 11.56
C ARG A 266 -0.60 -1.86 11.84
N GLU A 267 -0.84 -2.90 11.02
CA GLU A 267 -0.23 -4.22 11.18
C GLU A 267 0.29 -4.73 9.83
N GLY A 268 1.54 -5.26 9.84
CA GLY A 268 2.12 -5.99 8.72
C GLY A 268 1.58 -7.42 8.65
N GLY A 269 1.22 -7.88 7.44
CA GLY A 269 0.72 -9.24 7.21
C GLY A 269 1.75 -10.19 6.61
N SER A 270 3.02 -9.81 6.49
CA SER A 270 4.09 -10.64 5.92
C SER A 270 4.76 -11.49 7.01
N THR A 271 5.04 -12.75 6.73
CA THR A 271 5.78 -13.64 7.64
C THR A 271 7.29 -13.39 7.57
N LEU A 272 8.05 -13.86 8.56
CA LEU A 272 9.53 -13.85 8.54
C LEU A 272 10.08 -14.59 7.32
N SER A 273 9.47 -15.69 6.92
CA SER A 273 9.86 -16.46 5.72
C SER A 273 9.61 -15.68 4.43
N GLN A 274 8.55 -14.88 4.34
CA GLN A 274 8.31 -13.97 3.21
C GLN A 274 9.30 -12.80 3.18
N GLN A 275 9.68 -12.26 4.35
CA GLN A 275 10.71 -11.22 4.43
C GLN A 275 12.07 -11.77 3.97
N LEU A 276 12.44 -12.99 4.39
CA LEU A 276 13.63 -13.69 3.89
C LEU A 276 13.57 -13.94 2.38
N ALA A 277 12.43 -14.42 1.89
CA ALA A 277 12.25 -14.67 0.46
C ALA A 277 12.54 -13.41 -0.37
N ARG A 278 12.04 -12.26 0.07
CA ARG A 278 12.27 -10.98 -0.58
C ARG A 278 13.73 -10.53 -0.51
N SER A 279 14.39 -10.74 0.63
CA SER A 279 15.78 -10.35 0.84
C SER A 279 16.75 -11.22 0.04
N LEU A 280 16.55 -12.55 0.05
CA LEU A 280 17.50 -13.52 -0.51
C LEU A 280 17.30 -13.81 -2.01
N TYR A 281 16.08 -13.61 -2.54
CA TYR A 281 15.71 -13.99 -3.91
C TYR A 281 15.16 -12.80 -4.70
N ARG A 282 15.79 -11.64 -4.54
CA ARG A 282 15.36 -10.37 -5.14
C ARG A 282 15.17 -10.45 -6.65
N ASP A 283 16.06 -11.14 -7.36
CA ASP A 283 16.00 -11.31 -8.82
C ASP A 283 14.74 -12.04 -9.28
N TYR A 284 14.34 -13.08 -8.54
CA TYR A 284 13.12 -13.81 -8.84
C TYR A 284 11.87 -13.10 -8.31
N VAL A 285 11.92 -12.58 -7.10
CA VAL A 285 10.79 -11.92 -6.44
C VAL A 285 10.42 -10.61 -7.13
N GLY A 286 11.43 -9.83 -7.53
CA GLY A 286 11.28 -8.53 -8.15
C GLY A 286 11.18 -7.40 -7.15
N THR A 287 11.27 -6.16 -7.66
CA THR A 287 11.36 -4.92 -6.87
C THR A 287 10.06 -4.11 -6.85
N GLU A 288 9.11 -4.40 -7.77
CA GLU A 288 7.85 -3.67 -7.89
C GLU A 288 6.89 -3.97 -6.74
N ASP A 289 6.18 -2.95 -6.23
CA ASP A 289 5.11 -3.19 -5.26
C ASP A 289 3.83 -3.65 -5.97
N SER A 290 3.72 -4.96 -6.18
CA SER A 290 2.64 -5.58 -6.94
C SER A 290 2.13 -6.88 -6.29
N ALA A 291 0.89 -7.25 -6.61
CA ALA A 291 0.33 -8.55 -6.21
C ALA A 291 1.16 -9.74 -6.77
N GLY A 292 1.79 -9.57 -7.94
CA GLY A 292 2.68 -10.56 -8.54
C GLY A 292 3.93 -10.78 -7.69
N ARG A 293 4.54 -9.71 -7.17
CA ARG A 293 5.66 -9.81 -6.23
C ARG A 293 5.26 -10.57 -4.96
N LYS A 294 4.11 -10.22 -4.35
CA LYS A 294 3.60 -10.93 -3.15
C LYS A 294 3.35 -12.42 -3.39
N PHE A 295 2.89 -12.77 -4.58
CA PHE A 295 2.74 -14.18 -4.95
C PHE A 295 4.11 -14.88 -5.04
N ARG A 296 5.11 -14.27 -5.70
CA ARG A 296 6.47 -14.83 -5.78
C ARG A 296 7.14 -14.95 -4.42
N GLU A 297 7.00 -13.93 -3.54
CA GLU A 297 7.43 -14.03 -2.12
C GLU A 297 6.84 -15.26 -1.43
N ALA A 298 5.55 -15.49 -1.61
CA ALA A 298 4.86 -16.64 -1.02
C ALA A 298 5.39 -17.98 -1.55
N VAL A 299 5.65 -18.09 -2.86
CA VAL A 299 6.22 -19.32 -3.47
C VAL A 299 7.62 -19.61 -2.91
N VAL A 300 8.48 -18.58 -2.81
CA VAL A 300 9.83 -18.74 -2.23
C VAL A 300 9.75 -19.11 -0.76
N ALA A 301 8.90 -18.44 0.02
CA ALA A 301 8.71 -18.73 1.44
C ALA A 301 8.27 -20.17 1.70
N LEU A 302 7.33 -20.68 0.90
CA LEU A 302 6.90 -22.09 0.96
C LEU A 302 8.05 -23.06 0.65
N LYS A 303 8.86 -22.76 -0.38
CA LYS A 303 10.01 -23.60 -0.75
C LYS A 303 11.12 -23.55 0.30
N LEU A 304 11.40 -22.38 0.89
CA LEU A 304 12.34 -22.25 2.02
C LEU A 304 11.93 -23.10 3.21
N GLU A 305 10.66 -23.05 3.60
CA GLU A 305 10.13 -23.84 4.73
C GLU A 305 10.07 -25.35 4.45
N ALA A 306 10.01 -25.74 3.17
CA ALA A 306 10.09 -27.14 2.78
C ALA A 306 11.50 -27.73 2.90
N VAL A 307 12.54 -26.89 2.80
CA VAL A 307 13.96 -27.29 2.81
C VAL A 307 14.62 -27.04 4.15
N TYR A 308 14.33 -25.91 4.79
CA TYR A 308 15.01 -25.45 6.01
C TYR A 308 14.09 -25.47 7.22
N GLY A 309 14.65 -25.87 8.38
CA GLY A 309 13.94 -25.79 9.65
C GLY A 309 13.72 -24.38 10.15
N LYS A 310 12.68 -24.14 10.92
CA LYS A 310 12.30 -22.84 11.49
C LYS A 310 13.47 -22.11 12.19
N ASN A 311 14.24 -22.81 13.03
CA ASN A 311 15.36 -22.21 13.73
C ASN A 311 16.48 -21.75 12.79
N GLN A 312 16.69 -22.47 11.67
CA GLN A 312 17.65 -22.07 10.66
C GLN A 312 17.19 -20.83 9.89
N LEU A 313 15.90 -20.77 9.53
CA LEU A 313 15.33 -19.59 8.88
C LEU A 313 15.38 -18.38 9.81
N LEU A 314 15.03 -18.54 11.10
CA LEU A 314 15.11 -17.46 12.07
C LEU A 314 16.56 -16.99 12.27
N LYS A 315 17.52 -17.90 12.41
CA LYS A 315 18.95 -17.57 12.47
C LYS A 315 19.40 -16.78 11.23
N THR A 316 18.98 -17.21 10.05
CA THR A 316 19.32 -16.52 8.81
C THR A 316 18.74 -15.10 8.78
N TYR A 317 17.51 -14.94 9.25
CA TYR A 317 16.89 -13.61 9.38
C TYR A 317 17.66 -12.71 10.34
N LEU A 318 18.01 -13.23 11.53
CA LEU A 318 18.73 -12.49 12.55
C LEU A 318 20.12 -12.05 12.10
N ASN A 319 20.78 -12.84 11.25
CA ASN A 319 22.08 -12.49 10.68
C ASN A 319 21.98 -11.43 9.56
N ARG A 320 20.83 -11.30 8.89
CA ARG A 320 20.78 -10.63 7.58
C ARG A 320 19.85 -9.44 7.47
N VAL A 321 18.97 -9.25 8.46
CA VAL A 321 18.02 -8.15 8.41
C VAL A 321 18.72 -6.80 8.52
N TYR A 322 18.26 -5.83 7.72
CA TYR A 322 18.76 -4.46 7.75
C TYR A 322 18.27 -3.71 8.99
N LEU A 323 19.19 -3.11 9.72
CA LEU A 323 18.95 -2.39 10.97
C LEU A 323 19.35 -0.90 10.92
N GLY A 324 19.39 -0.34 9.72
CA GLY A 324 19.75 1.06 9.48
C GLY A 324 21.27 1.27 9.49
N ILE A 325 21.70 2.44 9.04
CA ILE A 325 23.10 2.91 9.16
C ILE A 325 24.11 1.89 8.56
N ASN A 326 23.72 1.20 7.50
CA ASN A 326 24.52 0.14 6.88
C ASN A 326 24.84 -1.05 7.80
N LEU A 327 23.96 -1.32 8.78
CA LEU A 327 24.08 -2.46 9.68
C LEU A 327 23.18 -3.60 9.20
N TYR A 328 23.78 -4.76 9.05
CA TYR A 328 23.10 -5.99 8.68
C TYR A 328 23.29 -7.04 9.77
N GLY A 329 22.16 -7.59 10.23
CA GLY A 329 22.16 -8.52 11.33
C GLY A 329 22.23 -7.85 12.70
N PHE A 330 21.73 -8.58 13.67
CA PHE A 330 21.60 -8.07 15.02
C PHE A 330 22.93 -8.03 15.78
N GLU A 331 23.94 -8.83 15.38
CA GLU A 331 25.27 -8.78 15.99
C GLU A 331 25.95 -7.44 15.69
N ASP A 332 25.91 -7.01 14.43
CA ASP A 332 26.48 -5.72 14.01
C ASP A 332 25.74 -4.55 14.69
N ALA A 333 24.40 -4.64 14.73
CA ALA A 333 23.59 -3.62 15.38
C ALA A 333 23.85 -3.54 16.89
N ALA A 334 23.98 -4.67 17.57
CA ALA A 334 24.29 -4.73 19.00
C ALA A 334 25.66 -4.09 19.29
N LYS A 335 26.66 -4.38 18.49
CA LYS A 335 28.00 -3.77 18.58
C LYS A 335 27.95 -2.26 18.33
N PHE A 336 27.23 -1.85 17.29
CA PHE A 336 27.14 -0.44 16.94
C PHE A 336 26.41 0.35 18.04
N TYR A 337 25.15 -0.01 18.33
CA TYR A 337 24.30 0.78 19.22
C TYR A 337 24.69 0.66 20.70
N PHE A 338 25.16 -0.53 21.13
CA PHE A 338 25.36 -0.82 22.57
C PHE A 338 26.78 -1.22 22.93
N ASN A 339 27.67 -1.40 21.95
CA ASN A 339 29.04 -1.91 22.15
C ASN A 339 29.04 -3.29 22.87
N LYS A 340 28.06 -4.14 22.53
CA LYS A 340 27.85 -5.48 23.09
C LYS A 340 27.69 -6.52 21.99
N SER A 341 27.94 -7.80 22.32
CA SER A 341 27.46 -8.90 21.48
C SER A 341 25.94 -9.03 21.56
N ALA A 342 25.30 -9.53 20.48
CA ALA A 342 23.88 -9.82 20.49
C ALA A 342 23.46 -10.80 21.60
N GLN A 343 24.36 -11.71 22.00
CA GLN A 343 24.18 -12.66 23.08
C GLN A 343 24.01 -11.95 24.44
N ASP A 344 24.66 -10.82 24.66
CA ASP A 344 24.72 -10.09 25.94
C ASP A 344 23.63 -9.01 26.05
N LEU A 345 22.77 -8.88 25.08
CA LEU A 345 21.69 -7.91 25.12
C LEU A 345 20.65 -8.22 26.21
N ASN A 346 20.33 -7.24 27.02
CA ASN A 346 19.19 -7.33 27.92
C ASN A 346 17.86 -7.17 27.18
N LEU A 347 16.72 -7.39 27.85
CA LEU A 347 15.40 -7.30 27.26
C LEU A 347 15.11 -5.93 26.64
N SER A 348 15.49 -4.83 27.29
CA SER A 348 15.29 -3.47 26.79
C SER A 348 16.08 -3.22 25.50
N GLU A 349 17.35 -3.62 25.45
CA GLU A 349 18.23 -3.45 24.30
C GLU A 349 17.76 -4.32 23.12
N ALA A 350 17.44 -5.59 23.37
CA ALA A 350 16.88 -6.49 22.35
C ALA A 350 15.56 -5.96 21.78
N ALA A 351 14.65 -5.52 22.64
CA ALA A 351 13.37 -4.92 22.21
C ALA A 351 13.56 -3.59 21.46
N THR A 352 14.59 -2.81 21.80
CA THR A 352 14.93 -1.58 21.08
C THR A 352 15.36 -1.90 19.64
N LEU A 353 16.29 -2.85 19.43
CA LEU A 353 16.72 -3.24 18.09
C LEU A 353 15.58 -3.81 17.25
N VAL A 354 14.66 -4.57 17.86
CA VAL A 354 13.48 -5.08 17.16
C VAL A 354 12.49 -3.95 16.88
N GLY A 355 12.33 -3.01 17.79
CA GLY A 355 11.45 -1.86 17.63
C GLY A 355 11.82 -0.94 16.47
N ILE A 356 13.08 -0.87 16.09
CA ILE A 356 13.52 -0.03 14.96
C ILE A 356 13.34 -0.70 13.59
N LEU A 357 13.11 -2.01 13.51
CA LEU A 357 12.97 -2.75 12.23
C LEU A 357 12.00 -2.12 11.22
N PRO A 358 10.83 -1.58 11.62
CA PRO A 358 9.91 -0.99 10.66
C PRO A 358 10.47 0.22 9.89
N ALA A 359 11.34 1.02 10.50
CA ALA A 359 11.98 2.17 9.86
C ALA A 359 13.36 2.45 10.51
N PRO A 360 14.38 1.61 10.24
CA PRO A 360 15.61 1.61 11.01
C PRO A 360 16.40 2.93 10.97
N ASN A 361 16.28 3.68 9.88
CA ASN A 361 16.94 4.98 9.78
C ASN A 361 16.20 6.08 10.53
N SER A 362 14.87 5.97 10.68
CA SER A 362 14.04 6.99 11.34
C SER A 362 13.76 6.71 12.82
N PHE A 363 13.74 5.41 13.22
CA PHE A 363 13.36 4.98 14.56
C PHE A 363 14.57 4.70 15.44
N ASN A 364 15.79 4.94 14.95
CA ASN A 364 16.98 4.66 15.74
C ASN A 364 17.09 5.57 16.97
N PRO A 365 17.59 5.04 18.10
CA PRO A 365 17.57 5.75 19.39
C PRO A 365 18.57 6.91 19.50
N ILE A 366 19.46 7.07 18.51
CA ILE A 366 20.42 8.19 18.48
C ILE A 366 19.74 9.44 17.91
N GLN A 367 18.94 9.26 16.87
CA GLN A 367 18.26 10.36 16.19
C GLN A 367 16.90 10.68 16.83
N ASN A 368 16.19 9.65 17.31
CA ASN A 368 14.82 9.80 17.81
C ASN A 368 14.57 8.94 19.05
N TYR A 369 15.15 9.36 20.17
CA TYR A 369 15.13 8.60 21.42
C TYR A 369 13.71 8.28 21.91
N GLU A 370 12.81 9.27 21.92
CA GLU A 370 11.42 9.12 22.40
C GLU A 370 10.66 8.09 21.56
N LEU A 371 10.82 8.15 20.24
CA LEU A 371 10.18 7.21 19.32
C LEU A 371 10.75 5.80 19.49
N ALA A 372 12.06 5.67 19.64
CA ALA A 372 12.71 4.38 19.91
C ALA A 372 12.18 3.76 21.23
N VAL A 373 12.01 4.54 22.28
CA VAL A 373 11.40 4.10 23.56
C VAL A 373 9.96 3.61 23.31
N GLN A 374 9.17 4.35 22.56
CA GLN A 374 7.78 3.98 22.26
C GLN A 374 7.70 2.64 21.50
N TYR A 375 8.53 2.42 20.49
CA TYR A 375 8.56 1.16 19.75
C TYR A 375 9.15 0.01 20.55
N ARG A 376 10.18 0.24 21.36
CA ARG A 376 10.69 -0.72 22.34
C ARG A 376 9.58 -1.22 23.27
N ASP A 377 8.81 -0.31 23.84
CA ASP A 377 7.75 -0.64 24.80
C ASP A 377 6.61 -1.41 24.12
N ARG A 378 6.36 -1.14 22.84
CA ARG A 378 5.43 -1.92 22.02
C ARG A 378 5.90 -3.37 21.84
N VAL A 379 7.19 -3.59 21.55
CA VAL A 379 7.76 -4.94 21.44
C VAL A 379 7.67 -5.69 22.77
N ILE A 380 8.05 -5.04 23.89
CA ILE A 380 7.96 -5.63 25.23
C ILE A 380 6.51 -6.00 25.56
N SER A 381 5.55 -5.13 25.24
CA SER A 381 4.12 -5.42 25.44
C SER A 381 3.69 -6.65 24.66
N ARG A 382 4.15 -6.78 23.42
CA ARG A 382 3.83 -7.94 22.59
C ARG A 382 4.44 -9.24 23.10
N MET A 383 5.68 -9.18 23.61
CA MET A 383 6.32 -10.33 24.26
C MET A 383 5.56 -10.77 25.53
N LEU A 384 5.07 -9.82 26.32
CA LEU A 384 4.26 -10.10 27.50
C LEU A 384 2.91 -10.73 27.13
N GLU A 385 2.20 -10.19 26.13
CA GLU A 385 0.94 -10.74 25.61
C GLU A 385 1.07 -12.20 25.16
N LEU A 386 2.22 -12.55 24.58
CA LEU A 386 2.51 -13.90 24.11
C LEU A 386 3.11 -14.81 25.19
N GLY A 387 3.26 -14.31 26.42
CA GLY A 387 3.83 -15.08 27.54
C GLY A 387 5.32 -15.42 27.38
N MET A 388 6.06 -14.67 26.57
CA MET A 388 7.49 -14.87 26.32
C MET A 388 8.38 -14.25 27.39
N VAL A 389 7.86 -13.28 28.14
CA VAL A 389 8.45 -12.63 29.33
C VAL A 389 7.36 -12.49 30.39
N ASN A 390 7.76 -12.37 31.63
CA ASN A 390 6.85 -12.09 32.75
C ASN A 390 6.68 -10.57 32.99
N GLU A 391 5.70 -10.19 33.82
CA GLU A 391 5.34 -8.80 34.10
C GLU A 391 6.50 -8.03 34.75
N ASP A 392 7.21 -8.67 35.68
CA ASP A 392 8.36 -8.04 36.38
C ASP A 392 9.53 -7.76 35.42
N GLU A 393 9.79 -8.66 34.46
CA GLU A 393 10.82 -8.46 33.43
C GLU A 393 10.42 -7.32 32.49
N ALA A 394 9.16 -7.32 32.03
CA ALA A 394 8.61 -6.30 31.14
C ALA A 394 8.70 -4.89 31.81
N ASP A 395 8.29 -4.79 33.07
CA ASP A 395 8.29 -3.53 33.79
C ASP A 395 9.71 -3.00 34.08
N ARG A 396 10.64 -3.88 34.39
CA ARG A 396 12.05 -3.47 34.54
C ARG A 396 12.61 -2.96 33.21
N ALA A 397 12.36 -3.65 32.15
CA ALA A 397 12.83 -3.28 30.80
C ALA A 397 12.26 -1.93 30.33
N ARG A 398 10.97 -1.66 30.55
CA ARG A 398 10.35 -0.37 30.21
C ARG A 398 10.91 0.81 31.01
N ARG A 399 11.25 0.60 32.28
CA ARG A 399 11.84 1.63 33.14
C ARG A 399 13.32 1.88 32.90
N SER A 400 14.02 0.96 32.23
CA SER A 400 15.44 1.14 31.93
C SER A 400 15.64 2.20 30.85
N ARG A 401 16.69 3.02 31.02
CA ARG A 401 17.14 3.95 30.01
C ARG A 401 17.86 3.19 28.88
N ILE A 402 17.68 3.61 27.63
CA ILE A 402 18.47 3.10 26.51
C ILE A 402 19.83 3.81 26.54
N GLU A 403 20.89 3.06 26.85
CA GLU A 403 22.25 3.58 26.89
C GLU A 403 22.93 3.31 25.53
N ILE A 404 23.23 4.38 24.81
CA ILE A 404 23.80 4.32 23.46
C ILE A 404 25.33 4.45 23.54
N ASN A 405 26.01 3.65 22.73
CA ASN A 405 27.44 3.74 22.49
C ASN A 405 27.84 5.16 21.99
N PRO A 406 28.70 5.90 22.69
CA PRO A 406 29.09 7.25 22.28
C PRO A 406 29.70 7.33 20.90
N LYS A 407 30.46 6.30 20.46
CA LYS A 407 31.05 6.25 19.12
C LYS A 407 30.01 6.16 18.01
N ALA A 408 28.88 5.50 18.26
CA ALA A 408 27.77 5.43 17.31
C ALA A 408 27.14 6.82 17.08
N LYS A 409 27.08 7.63 18.13
CA LYS A 409 26.61 9.01 18.02
C LYS A 409 27.56 9.88 17.20
N GLU A 410 28.86 9.80 17.47
CA GLU A 410 29.91 10.52 16.73
C GLU A 410 29.89 10.15 15.23
N PHE A 411 29.74 8.86 14.92
CA PHE A 411 29.63 8.37 13.53
C PHE A 411 28.46 9.00 12.78
N LEU A 412 27.27 9.08 13.40
CA LEU A 412 26.11 9.72 12.77
C LEU A 412 26.29 11.23 12.59
N GLU A 413 26.97 11.87 13.51
CA GLU A 413 27.26 13.29 13.47
C GLU A 413 28.21 13.68 12.32
N SER A 414 28.98 12.72 11.78
CA SER A 414 29.87 12.93 10.62
C SER A 414 29.16 12.94 9.25
N THR A 415 27.82 12.76 9.22
CA THR A 415 27.06 12.74 7.97
C THR A 415 27.11 14.10 7.26
N VAL A 416 27.52 14.08 6.00
CA VAL A 416 27.45 15.26 5.12
C VAL A 416 26.00 15.49 4.69
N ALA A 417 25.52 16.73 4.77
CA ALA A 417 24.17 17.11 4.36
C ALA A 417 23.04 16.26 5.01
N PRO A 418 22.91 16.23 6.34
CA PRO A 418 22.02 15.27 7.00
C PRO A 418 20.54 15.41 6.62
N TYR A 419 20.03 16.61 6.37
CA TYR A 419 18.66 16.82 5.87
C TYR A 419 18.45 16.23 4.49
N PHE A 420 19.44 16.35 3.60
CA PHE A 420 19.41 15.75 2.28
C PHE A 420 19.53 14.22 2.36
N TYR A 421 20.38 13.73 3.26
CA TYR A 421 20.56 12.30 3.51
C TYR A 421 19.23 11.63 3.90
N ASP A 422 18.48 12.23 4.83
CA ASP A 422 17.17 11.71 5.23
C ASP A 422 16.12 11.83 4.12
N TYR A 423 16.17 12.90 3.34
CA TYR A 423 15.27 13.08 2.19
C TYR A 423 15.43 11.97 1.15
N ILE A 424 16.67 11.48 0.92
CA ILE A 424 16.93 10.36 0.00
C ILE A 424 16.18 9.09 0.44
N PHE A 425 16.12 8.78 1.74
CA PHE A 425 15.37 7.61 2.20
C PHE A 425 13.87 7.75 1.95
N ALA A 426 13.32 8.95 2.09
CA ALA A 426 11.91 9.19 1.74
C ALA A 426 11.67 9.02 0.22
N GLU A 427 12.58 9.53 -0.61
CA GLU A 427 12.52 9.36 -2.07
C GLU A 427 12.72 7.89 -2.48
N LEU A 428 13.65 7.15 -1.86
CA LEU A 428 13.83 5.71 -2.05
C LEU A 428 12.54 4.93 -1.75
N GLN A 429 11.83 5.28 -0.67
CA GLN A 429 10.56 4.65 -0.32
C GLN A 429 9.47 4.91 -1.37
N GLN A 430 9.45 6.10 -1.94
CA GLN A 430 8.51 6.43 -3.03
C GLN A 430 8.83 5.67 -4.32
N LEU A 431 10.11 5.52 -4.65
CA LEU A 431 10.56 4.87 -5.90
C LEU A 431 10.51 3.35 -5.84
N LEU A 432 10.90 2.75 -4.72
CA LEU A 432 11.04 1.30 -4.58
C LEU A 432 9.92 0.65 -3.75
N GLY A 433 9.05 1.47 -3.13
CA GLY A 433 8.12 1.04 -2.10
C GLY A 433 8.80 0.85 -0.74
N GLU A 434 8.01 1.02 0.33
CA GLU A 434 8.50 1.02 1.72
C GLU A 434 9.31 -0.22 2.09
N GLN A 435 8.90 -1.38 1.59
CA GLN A 435 9.49 -2.66 1.95
C GLN A 435 10.86 -2.88 1.30
N LEU A 436 11.03 -2.54 0.02
CA LEU A 436 12.29 -2.72 -0.69
C LEU A 436 13.33 -1.67 -0.26
N ALA A 437 12.91 -0.42 -0.06
CA ALA A 437 13.79 0.64 0.43
C ALA A 437 14.41 0.31 1.80
N ARG A 438 13.76 -0.53 2.60
CA ARG A 438 14.26 -1.00 3.90
C ARG A 438 15.29 -2.13 3.81
N GLU A 439 15.37 -2.84 2.70
CA GLU A 439 16.22 -4.04 2.59
C GLU A 439 17.71 -3.72 2.36
N GLY A 440 18.05 -2.50 1.96
CA GLY A 440 19.44 -2.12 1.70
C GLY A 440 20.03 -2.76 0.43
N ASN A 441 21.33 -2.88 0.38
CA ASN A 441 22.12 -3.33 -0.80
C ASN A 441 21.97 -2.41 -2.01
N PHE A 442 21.95 -1.10 -1.76
CA PHE A 442 21.89 -0.11 -2.83
C PHE A 442 23.10 0.81 -2.82
N ILE A 443 23.55 1.13 -4.01
CA ILE A 443 24.36 2.31 -4.27
C ILE A 443 23.43 3.35 -4.89
N VAL A 444 23.28 4.50 -4.20
CA VAL A 444 22.43 5.60 -4.61
C VAL A 444 23.29 6.74 -5.09
N GLU A 445 23.23 7.06 -6.35
CA GLU A 445 23.94 8.21 -6.92
C GLU A 445 23.01 9.42 -6.90
N THR A 446 23.54 10.54 -6.40
CA THR A 446 22.84 11.82 -6.31
C THR A 446 23.57 12.92 -7.06
N ALA A 447 22.88 14.02 -7.24
CA ALA A 447 23.46 15.24 -7.82
C ALA A 447 24.00 16.22 -6.75
N LEU A 448 23.95 15.86 -5.46
CA LEU A 448 24.42 16.75 -4.41
C LEU A 448 25.83 17.23 -4.67
N ASN A 449 26.00 18.53 -4.74
CA ASN A 449 27.33 19.16 -4.86
C ASN A 449 27.85 19.51 -3.45
N PRO A 450 28.90 18.84 -2.94
CA PRO A 450 29.37 19.07 -1.57
C PRO A 450 29.84 20.49 -1.28
N SER A 451 30.37 21.18 -2.29
CA SER A 451 30.80 22.56 -2.15
C SER A 451 29.61 23.51 -2.03
N MET A 452 28.60 23.35 -2.90
CA MET A 452 27.35 24.12 -2.82
C MET A 452 26.61 23.86 -1.51
N GLN A 453 26.61 22.62 -1.06
CA GLN A 453 26.00 22.21 0.21
C GLN A 453 26.64 22.90 1.41
N THR A 454 27.95 22.88 1.49
CA THR A 454 28.69 23.55 2.57
C THR A 454 28.43 25.06 2.60
N ILE A 455 28.39 25.68 1.42
CA ILE A 455 28.09 27.12 1.31
C ILE A 455 26.62 27.39 1.69
N ALA A 456 25.69 26.52 1.31
CA ALA A 456 24.26 26.67 1.67
C ALA A 456 24.04 26.61 3.19
N GLU A 457 24.62 25.58 3.85
CA GLU A 457 24.54 25.43 5.31
C GLU A 457 25.18 26.60 6.05
N SER A 458 26.39 26.99 5.65
CA SER A 458 27.09 28.11 6.31
C SER A 458 26.40 29.45 6.08
N SER A 459 25.89 29.71 4.88
CA SER A 459 25.14 30.93 4.57
C SER A 459 23.83 31.04 5.35
N LEU A 460 23.07 29.92 5.42
CA LEU A 460 21.84 29.87 6.22
C LEU A 460 22.12 30.09 7.69
N LYS A 461 23.09 29.37 8.25
CA LYS A 461 23.48 29.48 9.66
C LYS A 461 23.95 30.90 10.01
N SER A 462 24.79 31.48 9.16
CA SER A 462 25.26 32.87 9.34
C SER A 462 24.12 33.86 9.29
N SER A 463 23.18 33.72 8.34
CA SER A 463 22.02 34.61 8.22
C SER A 463 21.13 34.56 9.45
N ILE A 464 20.85 33.34 9.99
CA ILE A 464 20.05 33.18 11.20
C ILE A 464 20.77 33.81 12.41
N GLN A 465 22.06 33.51 12.59
CA GLN A 465 22.85 34.00 13.75
C GLN A 465 23.06 35.53 13.76
N THR A 466 23.14 36.16 12.60
CA THR A 466 23.37 37.61 12.48
C THR A 466 22.05 38.35 12.27
N THR A 467 21.48 38.22 11.10
CA THR A 467 20.27 38.94 10.68
C THR A 467 19.03 38.44 11.42
N GLY A 468 18.92 37.11 11.67
CA GLY A 468 17.81 36.49 12.39
C GLY A 468 17.73 36.95 13.84
N ALA A 469 18.87 37.00 14.54
CA ALA A 469 18.95 37.50 15.91
C ALA A 469 18.42 38.94 16.06
N THR A 470 18.62 39.79 15.04
CA THR A 470 18.15 41.17 15.05
C THR A 470 16.69 41.30 14.63
N ASN A 471 16.21 40.45 13.71
CA ASN A 471 14.89 40.57 13.09
C ASN A 471 13.90 39.52 13.63
N GLY A 472 14.26 38.70 14.62
CA GLY A 472 13.35 37.79 15.31
C GLY A 472 12.92 36.55 14.48
N PHE A 473 13.73 36.10 13.50
CA PHE A 473 13.55 34.81 12.86
C PHE A 473 14.66 33.84 13.31
N SER A 474 14.26 32.64 13.66
CA SER A 474 15.16 31.63 14.28
C SER A 474 15.44 30.44 13.35
N GLN A 475 14.70 30.28 12.27
CA GLN A 475 14.80 29.13 11.38
C GLN A 475 14.78 29.56 9.91
N GLY A 476 15.19 28.61 9.04
CA GLY A 476 15.14 28.81 7.61
C GLY A 476 15.35 27.52 6.83
N GLY A 477 15.10 27.59 5.54
CA GLY A 477 15.37 26.54 4.58
C GLY A 477 15.95 27.12 3.29
N LEU A 478 16.86 26.37 2.66
CA LEU A 478 17.46 26.71 1.38
C LEU A 478 17.56 25.46 0.51
N VAL A 479 17.16 25.57 -0.75
CA VAL A 479 17.30 24.48 -1.73
C VAL A 479 17.74 25.03 -3.08
N THR A 480 18.70 24.34 -3.72
CA THR A 480 19.20 24.67 -5.07
C THR A 480 18.97 23.51 -6.00
N LEU A 481 18.39 23.82 -7.17
CA LEU A 481 18.10 22.87 -8.25
C LEU A 481 18.94 23.21 -9.49
N ASP A 482 19.35 22.19 -10.21
CA ASP A 482 19.77 22.35 -11.61
C ASP A 482 18.55 22.62 -12.47
N SER A 483 18.59 23.73 -13.24
CA SER A 483 17.41 24.15 -14.02
C SER A 483 17.15 23.25 -15.23
N ASN A 484 18.17 22.55 -15.75
CA ASN A 484 17.98 21.67 -16.91
C ASN A 484 17.44 20.29 -16.53
N THR A 485 17.79 19.79 -15.33
CA THR A 485 17.51 18.41 -14.94
C THR A 485 16.50 18.30 -13.79
N GLY A 486 16.32 19.35 -12.97
CA GLY A 486 15.55 19.30 -11.75
C GLY A 486 16.26 18.62 -10.58
N GLU A 487 17.51 18.23 -10.76
CA GLU A 487 18.34 17.61 -9.73
C GLU A 487 18.56 18.57 -8.54
N ILE A 488 18.48 18.04 -7.33
CA ILE A 488 18.75 18.81 -6.10
C ILE A 488 20.26 18.84 -5.86
N LEU A 489 20.86 20.01 -6.03
CA LEU A 489 22.31 20.23 -5.90
C LEU A 489 22.73 20.54 -4.47
N ALA A 490 21.87 21.20 -3.69
CA ALA A 490 22.06 21.51 -2.27
C ALA A 490 20.73 21.62 -1.54
N MET A 491 20.68 21.20 -0.27
CA MET A 491 19.50 21.27 0.58
C MET A 491 19.90 21.49 2.04
N ALA A 492 19.55 22.64 2.60
CA ALA A 492 19.69 22.97 4.02
C ALA A 492 18.30 23.16 4.65
N GLY A 493 17.83 22.17 5.42
CA GLY A 493 16.49 22.15 6.01
C GLY A 493 16.37 22.86 7.37
N GLY A 494 17.48 23.42 7.87
CA GLY A 494 17.56 24.11 9.16
C GLY A 494 19.00 24.48 9.49
N THR A 495 19.21 25.10 10.65
CA THR A 495 20.54 25.60 11.11
C THR A 495 21.35 24.57 11.87
N ASP A 496 20.70 23.65 12.55
CA ASP A 496 21.32 22.58 13.34
C ASP A 496 20.46 21.32 13.30
N TYR A 497 20.96 20.28 12.61
CA TYR A 497 20.27 19.00 12.48
C TYR A 497 20.18 18.24 13.82
N LYS A 498 21.12 18.48 14.76
CA LYS A 498 21.09 17.85 16.08
C LYS A 498 19.96 18.39 16.96
N GLU A 499 19.66 19.67 16.82
CA GLU A 499 18.58 20.32 17.58
C GLU A 499 17.21 20.03 16.95
N SER A 500 17.12 20.03 15.60
CA SER A 500 15.88 19.79 14.88
C SER A 500 16.14 19.06 13.57
N GLN A 501 15.60 17.85 13.44
CA GLN A 501 15.65 17.04 12.24
C GLN A 501 14.52 17.38 11.24
N PHE A 502 13.64 18.30 11.63
CA PHE A 502 12.54 18.75 10.78
C PHE A 502 13.08 19.50 9.55
N ASN A 503 12.90 18.90 8.37
CA ASN A 503 13.37 19.45 7.11
C ASN A 503 12.40 20.52 6.59
N ARG A 504 12.72 21.78 6.79
CA ARG A 504 11.84 22.91 6.41
C ARG A 504 11.73 23.10 4.90
N VAL A 505 12.58 22.46 4.12
CA VAL A 505 12.50 22.49 2.66
C VAL A 505 11.35 21.61 2.14
N THR A 506 11.12 20.46 2.77
CA THR A 506 10.22 19.41 2.26
C THR A 506 9.01 19.14 3.15
N GLN A 507 9.13 19.39 4.47
CA GLN A 507 8.09 19.03 5.44
C GLN A 507 7.29 20.22 5.94
N ALA A 508 7.87 21.45 5.94
CA ALA A 508 7.15 22.64 6.37
C ALA A 508 6.13 23.06 5.31
N GLN A 509 4.87 23.16 5.72
CA GLN A 509 3.80 23.79 4.94
C GLN A 509 3.68 25.23 5.40
N ARG A 510 3.95 26.20 4.50
CA ARG A 510 4.02 27.62 4.80
C ARG A 510 3.33 28.45 3.73
N GLN A 511 2.73 29.57 4.12
CA GLN A 511 2.12 30.49 3.18
C GLN A 511 3.20 31.15 2.32
N PRO A 512 3.17 30.99 0.99
CA PRO A 512 4.20 31.54 0.09
C PRO A 512 4.11 33.05 -0.11
N GLY A 513 3.03 33.70 0.33
CA GLY A 513 2.79 35.10 0.11
C GLY A 513 2.89 35.46 -1.38
N SER A 514 3.48 36.60 -1.67
CA SER A 514 3.59 37.13 -3.04
C SER A 514 4.42 36.30 -4.03
N THR A 515 5.13 35.23 -3.59
CA THR A 515 5.76 34.30 -4.54
C THR A 515 4.74 33.55 -5.35
N PHE A 516 3.51 33.33 -4.80
CA PHE A 516 2.41 32.64 -5.48
C PHE A 516 1.84 33.46 -6.67
N LYS A 517 2.05 34.75 -6.75
CA LYS A 517 1.64 35.59 -7.89
C LYS A 517 2.18 35.10 -9.23
N LEU A 518 3.29 34.36 -9.21
CA LEU A 518 3.84 33.67 -10.38
C LEU A 518 2.76 32.95 -11.19
N PHE A 519 1.95 32.15 -10.54
CA PHE A 519 0.94 31.31 -11.21
C PHE A 519 -0.17 32.13 -11.85
N THR A 520 -0.55 33.23 -11.23
CA THR A 520 -1.55 34.13 -11.78
C THR A 520 -1.06 34.81 -13.05
N TYR A 521 0.16 35.33 -13.02
CA TYR A 521 0.74 36.00 -14.18
C TYR A 521 1.00 35.01 -15.32
N LEU A 522 1.48 33.81 -15.00
CA LEU A 522 1.66 32.75 -15.99
C LEU A 522 0.33 32.29 -16.62
N ALA A 523 -0.72 32.14 -15.83
CA ALA A 523 -2.03 31.79 -16.35
C ALA A 523 -2.58 32.86 -17.33
N ALA A 524 -2.32 34.13 -17.09
CA ALA A 524 -2.67 35.20 -18.00
C ALA A 524 -1.83 35.18 -19.29
N LEU A 525 -0.50 35.07 -19.17
CA LEU A 525 0.40 34.99 -20.32
C LEU A 525 0.14 33.77 -21.20
N ASP A 526 -0.15 32.62 -20.60
CA ASP A 526 -0.47 31.33 -21.29
C ASP A 526 -1.79 31.45 -22.09
N GLN A 527 -2.70 32.32 -21.68
CA GLN A 527 -3.92 32.68 -22.43
C GLN A 527 -3.72 33.75 -23.50
N GLY A 528 -2.51 34.25 -23.68
CA GLY A 528 -2.18 35.27 -24.65
C GLY A 528 -2.44 36.72 -24.19
N THR A 529 -2.65 36.93 -22.87
CA THR A 529 -2.74 38.28 -22.33
C THR A 529 -1.41 39.01 -22.54
N PRO A 530 -1.38 40.16 -23.23
CA PRO A 530 -0.14 40.90 -23.44
C PRO A 530 0.43 41.41 -22.12
N PRO A 531 1.76 41.31 -21.86
CA PRO A 531 2.35 41.77 -20.60
C PRO A 531 2.28 43.28 -20.41
N GLY A 532 2.05 44.06 -21.50
CA GLY A 532 1.79 45.50 -21.48
C GLY A 532 0.32 45.85 -21.21
N GLN A 533 -0.57 44.91 -20.97
CA GLN A 533 -1.96 45.20 -20.60
C GLN A 533 -2.01 46.00 -19.31
N ILE A 534 -2.82 47.07 -19.33
CA ILE A 534 -2.96 48.00 -18.22
C ILE A 534 -4.09 47.54 -17.29
N TYR A 535 -3.83 47.61 -16.00
CA TYR A 535 -4.76 47.33 -14.93
C TYR A 535 -4.88 48.47 -13.96
N SER A 536 -6.10 48.72 -13.47
CA SER A 536 -6.38 49.81 -12.55
C SER A 536 -5.82 49.57 -11.15
N CYS A 537 -5.24 50.58 -10.56
CA CYS A 537 -4.76 50.64 -9.19
C CYS A 537 -5.84 50.94 -8.14
N GLU A 538 -7.09 51.20 -8.56
CA GLU A 538 -8.20 51.43 -7.62
C GLU A 538 -8.48 50.23 -6.72
N PRO A 539 -9.05 50.41 -5.51
CA PRO A 539 -9.47 49.32 -4.65
C PRO A 539 -10.38 48.34 -5.37
N LEU A 540 -10.31 47.07 -4.99
CA LEU A 540 -11.07 45.99 -5.61
C LEU A 540 -11.97 45.31 -4.59
N ASN A 541 -13.25 45.14 -4.93
CA ASN A 541 -14.19 44.25 -4.21
C ASN A 541 -14.37 42.97 -5.02
N TRP A 542 -14.00 41.84 -4.43
CA TRP A 542 -14.08 40.54 -5.10
C TRP A 542 -14.54 39.44 -4.14
N LYS A 543 -15.57 38.68 -4.52
CA LYS A 543 -16.19 37.61 -3.71
C LYS A 543 -16.47 38.01 -2.25
N GLY A 544 -16.95 39.23 -2.04
CA GLY A 544 -17.31 39.76 -0.71
C GLY A 544 -16.15 40.24 0.15
N GLN A 545 -14.92 40.26 -0.40
CA GLN A 545 -13.74 40.82 0.26
C GLN A 545 -13.30 42.13 -0.42
N SER A 546 -12.86 43.06 0.40
CA SER A 546 -12.35 44.39 -0.06
C SER A 546 -10.83 44.39 0.00
N TYR A 547 -10.20 44.72 -1.10
CA TYR A 547 -8.75 44.83 -1.24
C TYR A 547 -8.34 46.26 -1.50
N GLN A 548 -7.28 46.70 -0.82
CA GLN A 548 -6.73 48.03 -1.00
C GLN A 548 -6.21 48.21 -2.43
N GLY A 549 -6.17 49.44 -2.90
CA GLY A 549 -5.53 49.81 -4.16
C GLY A 549 -4.02 49.58 -4.15
N CYS A 550 -3.33 50.04 -5.20
CA CYS A 550 -1.88 49.90 -5.26
C CYS A 550 -1.21 50.64 -4.08
N GLU A 551 -0.22 49.97 -3.46
CA GLU A 551 0.50 50.50 -2.29
C GLU A 551 1.77 51.27 -2.68
N ARG A 552 2.41 50.89 -3.79
CA ARG A 552 3.73 51.37 -4.21
C ARG A 552 3.71 52.12 -5.54
N SER A 553 2.54 52.17 -6.17
CA SER A 553 2.35 52.89 -7.43
C SER A 553 1.02 53.67 -7.42
N GLY A 554 0.90 54.69 -8.25
CA GLY A 554 -0.34 55.42 -8.50
C GLY A 554 -0.76 55.31 -9.97
N GLY A 555 -2.05 55.50 -10.24
CA GLY A 555 -2.62 55.38 -11.57
C GLY A 555 -2.71 53.91 -12.06
N ASP A 556 -2.94 53.74 -13.36
CA ASP A 556 -3.03 52.43 -13.96
C ASP A 556 -1.65 51.93 -14.41
N ILE A 557 -1.37 50.64 -14.22
CA ILE A 557 -0.04 50.08 -14.52
C ILE A 557 -0.15 48.75 -15.27
N ASP A 558 0.92 48.42 -16.00
CA ASP A 558 1.04 47.12 -16.72
C ASP A 558 1.51 46.00 -15.82
N MET A 559 1.54 44.77 -16.39
CA MET A 559 2.00 43.58 -15.68
C MET A 559 3.48 43.68 -15.27
N TYR A 560 4.34 44.36 -16.07
CA TYR A 560 5.76 44.53 -15.74
C TYR A 560 5.93 45.30 -14.43
N ARG A 561 5.24 46.41 -14.29
CA ARG A 561 5.30 47.23 -13.08
C ARG A 561 4.55 46.59 -11.92
N GLY A 562 3.39 45.96 -12.19
CA GLY A 562 2.58 45.26 -11.19
C GLY A 562 3.33 44.13 -10.50
N LEU A 563 4.05 43.27 -11.26
CA LEU A 563 4.87 42.21 -10.69
C LEU A 563 6.14 42.75 -10.02
N ALA A 564 6.84 43.70 -10.63
CA ALA A 564 8.06 44.27 -10.09
C ALA A 564 7.83 44.90 -8.71
N LEU A 565 6.76 45.69 -8.57
CA LEU A 565 6.37 46.33 -7.32
C LEU A 565 5.55 45.41 -6.40
N SER A 566 5.21 44.21 -6.90
CA SER A 566 4.42 43.18 -6.14
C SER A 566 3.05 43.71 -5.70
N GLU A 567 2.35 44.49 -6.54
CA GLU A 567 1.04 45.06 -6.21
C GLU A 567 -0.01 43.93 -6.08
N ASN A 568 -0.73 43.90 -4.95
CA ASN A 568 -1.73 42.89 -4.65
C ASN A 568 -2.95 43.04 -5.57
N VAL A 569 -3.46 44.28 -5.71
CA VAL A 569 -4.68 44.51 -6.48
C VAL A 569 -4.50 44.19 -7.96
N ILE A 570 -3.31 44.38 -8.52
CA ILE A 570 -3.03 44.02 -9.92
C ILE A 570 -3.09 42.53 -10.13
N ALA A 571 -2.43 41.75 -9.26
CA ALA A 571 -2.51 40.29 -9.33
C ALA A 571 -3.96 39.76 -9.16
N LEU A 572 -4.73 40.36 -8.26
CA LEU A 572 -6.14 40.03 -8.05
C LEU A 572 -7.01 40.34 -9.28
N ARG A 573 -6.78 41.49 -9.97
CA ARG A 573 -7.49 41.81 -11.20
C ARG A 573 -7.13 40.87 -12.34
N ILE A 574 -5.85 40.52 -12.49
CA ILE A 574 -5.42 39.50 -13.45
C ILE A 574 -6.11 38.17 -13.16
N ALA A 575 -6.16 37.75 -11.89
CA ALA A 575 -6.84 36.50 -11.51
C ALA A 575 -8.37 36.58 -11.69
N GLN A 576 -8.96 37.77 -11.58
CA GLN A 576 -10.38 37.95 -11.85
C GLN A 576 -10.70 37.73 -13.34
N ASP A 577 -9.84 38.24 -14.24
CA ASP A 577 -9.96 38.06 -15.69
C ASP A 577 -9.72 36.59 -16.12
N VAL A 578 -8.69 35.97 -15.54
CA VAL A 578 -8.26 34.61 -15.88
C VAL A 578 -9.17 33.53 -15.23
N GLY A 579 -9.61 33.77 -14.02
CA GLY A 579 -10.34 32.79 -13.19
C GLY A 579 -9.42 32.00 -12.25
N LEU A 580 -9.88 31.81 -11.00
CA LEU A 580 -9.12 31.13 -9.94
C LEU A 580 -8.79 29.67 -10.29
N ASP A 581 -9.71 28.97 -10.97
CA ASP A 581 -9.49 27.56 -11.36
C ASP A 581 -8.29 27.42 -12.30
N ARG A 582 -8.11 28.36 -13.23
CA ARG A 582 -6.95 28.36 -14.13
C ARG A 582 -5.64 28.71 -13.42
N VAL A 583 -5.69 29.56 -12.40
CA VAL A 583 -4.53 29.82 -11.53
C VAL A 583 -4.13 28.53 -10.78
N ILE A 584 -5.11 27.78 -10.26
CA ILE A 584 -4.89 26.48 -9.60
C ILE A 584 -4.33 25.47 -10.60
N ASP A 585 -4.93 25.37 -11.79
CA ASP A 585 -4.46 24.44 -12.84
C ASP A 585 -3.02 24.79 -13.27
N MET A 586 -2.68 26.06 -13.39
CA MET A 586 -1.31 26.49 -13.66
C MET A 586 -0.35 26.08 -12.55
N ALA A 587 -0.72 26.27 -11.29
CA ALA A 587 0.11 25.88 -10.15
C ALA A 587 0.33 24.34 -10.14
N LYS A 588 -0.71 23.55 -10.38
CA LYS A 588 -0.61 22.08 -10.47
C LYS A 588 0.21 21.63 -11.67
N ARG A 589 0.04 22.25 -12.83
CA ARG A 589 0.84 21.98 -14.03
C ARG A 589 2.33 22.23 -13.78
N LEU A 590 2.66 23.20 -12.92
CA LEU A 590 4.03 23.53 -12.55
C LEU A 590 4.56 22.76 -11.33
N GLY A 591 3.81 21.76 -10.85
CA GLY A 591 4.28 20.80 -9.85
C GLY A 591 3.85 21.05 -8.40
N ILE A 592 2.95 21.99 -8.11
CA ILE A 592 2.37 22.17 -6.77
C ILE A 592 1.42 21.01 -6.48
N LYS A 593 1.73 20.23 -5.44
CA LYS A 593 0.93 19.09 -4.97
C LYS A 593 0.08 19.45 -3.75
N SER A 594 0.48 20.48 -3.03
CA SER A 594 -0.23 21.00 -1.86
C SER A 594 -1.67 21.40 -2.19
N LYS A 595 -2.55 21.36 -1.20
CA LYS A 595 -3.96 21.71 -1.36
C LYS A 595 -4.11 23.22 -1.61
N LEU A 596 -4.81 23.58 -2.68
CA LEU A 596 -5.08 24.97 -3.06
C LEU A 596 -6.59 25.23 -2.99
N ASP A 597 -7.00 26.25 -2.24
CA ASP A 597 -8.41 26.64 -2.11
C ASP A 597 -8.77 27.75 -3.13
N PRO A 598 -9.90 27.65 -3.88
CA PRO A 598 -10.28 28.59 -4.93
C PRO A 598 -10.90 29.88 -4.37
N VAL A 599 -10.12 30.59 -3.57
CA VAL A 599 -10.49 31.87 -2.95
C VAL A 599 -9.56 32.99 -3.43
N PRO A 600 -9.98 34.25 -3.44
CA PRO A 600 -9.13 35.37 -3.89
C PRO A 600 -7.78 35.46 -3.15
N GLY A 601 -7.76 35.09 -1.86
CA GLY A 601 -6.54 35.05 -1.05
C GLY A 601 -5.45 34.11 -1.59
N LEU A 602 -5.81 33.07 -2.37
CA LEU A 602 -4.87 32.21 -3.07
C LEU A 602 -3.87 32.97 -3.93
N VAL A 603 -4.36 34.00 -4.64
CA VAL A 603 -3.56 34.85 -5.55
C VAL A 603 -2.39 35.56 -4.84
N ILE A 604 -2.59 35.89 -3.58
CA ILE A 604 -1.60 36.53 -2.71
C ILE A 604 -0.89 35.56 -1.77
N GLY A 605 -1.11 34.23 -1.97
CA GLY A 605 -0.39 33.15 -1.30
C GLY A 605 -0.94 32.76 0.06
N GLN A 606 -2.28 32.70 0.23
CA GLN A 606 -2.92 32.26 1.47
C GLN A 606 -2.86 30.75 1.66
N SER A 607 -2.86 29.95 0.58
CA SER A 607 -2.71 28.49 0.65
C SER A 607 -1.26 28.11 0.90
N GLU A 608 -1.04 27.15 1.79
CA GLU A 608 0.29 26.71 2.20
C GLU A 608 0.92 25.77 1.15
N VAL A 609 2.24 25.89 0.97
CA VAL A 609 3.07 25.04 0.10
C VAL A 609 4.42 24.77 0.78
N ASN A 610 5.17 23.77 0.33
CA ASN A 610 6.54 23.59 0.80
C ASN A 610 7.55 24.30 -0.14
N LEU A 611 8.75 24.54 0.39
CA LEU A 611 9.78 25.30 -0.33
C LEU A 611 10.25 24.55 -1.60
N LEU A 612 10.35 23.23 -1.58
CA LEU A 612 10.79 22.44 -2.72
C LEU A 612 9.79 22.52 -3.89
N GLU A 613 8.49 22.38 -3.62
CA GLU A 613 7.44 22.44 -4.65
C GLU A 613 7.45 23.79 -5.39
N ILE A 614 7.45 24.87 -4.63
CA ILE A 614 7.41 26.20 -5.26
C ILE A 614 8.73 26.53 -5.96
N THR A 615 9.89 26.09 -5.44
CA THR A 615 11.18 26.23 -6.13
C THR A 615 11.19 25.46 -7.45
N GLY A 616 10.62 24.25 -7.48
CA GLY A 616 10.44 23.46 -8.70
C GLY A 616 9.58 24.15 -9.76
N SER A 617 8.55 24.90 -9.33
CA SER A 617 7.73 25.68 -10.25
C SER A 617 8.52 26.82 -10.93
N TYR A 618 9.38 27.51 -10.18
CA TYR A 618 10.30 28.53 -10.74
C TYR A 618 11.35 27.88 -11.64
N ASN A 619 11.81 26.67 -11.30
CA ASN A 619 12.76 25.90 -12.10
C ASN A 619 12.23 25.62 -13.51
N THR A 620 10.94 25.31 -13.64
CA THR A 620 10.29 25.10 -14.94
C THR A 620 10.37 26.33 -15.83
N ILE A 621 10.29 27.54 -15.27
CA ILE A 621 10.41 28.78 -16.03
C ILE A 621 11.87 29.01 -16.44
N ALA A 622 12.81 28.77 -15.51
CA ALA A 622 14.25 28.83 -15.78
C ALA A 622 14.67 27.85 -16.89
N ASN A 623 13.93 26.76 -17.06
CA ASN A 623 14.14 25.77 -18.12
C ASN A 623 13.19 25.98 -19.33
N ASN A 624 12.85 27.21 -19.67
CA ASN A 624 12.04 27.55 -20.83
C ASN A 624 10.70 26.81 -20.95
N GLY A 625 10.07 26.48 -19.84
CA GLY A 625 8.79 25.82 -19.77
C GLY A 625 8.84 24.28 -19.80
N LEU A 626 10.02 23.70 -19.80
CA LEU A 626 10.23 22.25 -19.68
C LEU A 626 10.25 21.87 -18.19
N GLN A 627 9.37 20.97 -17.78
CA GLN A 627 9.19 20.61 -16.39
C GLN A 627 9.96 19.34 -16.01
N HIS A 628 10.90 19.48 -15.10
CA HIS A 628 11.47 18.40 -14.34
C HIS A 628 10.98 18.44 -12.91
N SER A 629 10.48 17.33 -12.38
CA SER A 629 10.18 17.24 -10.95
C SER A 629 11.48 17.29 -10.15
N PRO A 630 11.56 18.10 -9.09
CA PRO A 630 12.72 18.08 -8.20
C PRO A 630 12.97 16.67 -7.68
N HIS A 631 14.23 16.20 -7.79
CA HIS A 631 14.64 14.88 -7.33
C HIS A 631 16.09 14.87 -6.84
N ALA A 632 16.38 14.00 -5.86
CA ALA A 632 17.72 13.83 -5.34
C ALA A 632 18.44 12.64 -6.01
N ILE A 633 17.69 11.59 -6.35
CA ILE A 633 18.23 10.32 -6.81
C ILE A 633 18.34 10.31 -8.34
N LYS A 634 19.57 10.16 -8.83
CA LYS A 634 19.88 9.98 -10.26
C LYS A 634 19.75 8.52 -10.67
N ARG A 635 20.43 7.64 -9.93
CA ARG A 635 20.43 6.19 -10.18
C ARG A 635 20.41 5.43 -8.86
N ILE A 636 19.81 4.25 -8.90
CA ILE A 636 19.88 3.26 -7.85
C ILE A 636 20.45 1.99 -8.48
N LEU A 637 21.57 1.52 -7.93
CA LEU A 637 22.26 0.32 -8.37
C LEU A 637 22.10 -0.76 -7.31
N ASP A 638 22.03 -2.02 -7.74
CA ASP A 638 22.08 -3.18 -6.87
C ASP A 638 23.54 -3.49 -6.54
N SER A 639 23.97 -3.22 -5.30
CA SER A 639 25.34 -3.50 -4.87
C SER A 639 25.64 -4.99 -4.76
N SER A 640 24.59 -5.83 -4.84
CA SER A 640 24.74 -7.28 -4.80
C SER A 640 25.04 -7.92 -6.14
N ASP A 641 24.73 -7.21 -7.20
CA ASP A 641 24.84 -7.68 -8.59
C ASP A 641 25.85 -6.83 -9.35
N CYS A 642 27.08 -6.73 -8.80
CA CYS A 642 28.22 -6.09 -9.44
C CYS A 642 29.18 -7.17 -9.92
N THR A 643 29.65 -7.09 -11.16
CA THR A 643 30.70 -7.99 -11.67
C THR A 643 32.10 -7.61 -11.14
N ASP A 644 32.30 -6.33 -10.79
CA ASP A 644 33.46 -5.83 -10.05
C ASP A 644 32.98 -4.87 -8.95
N PHE A 645 33.21 -5.22 -7.70
CA PHE A 645 32.79 -4.42 -6.53
C PHE A 645 33.52 -3.06 -6.41
N ASN A 646 34.65 -2.88 -7.12
CA ASN A 646 35.38 -1.62 -7.15
C ASN A 646 34.89 -0.67 -8.25
N ASP A 647 34.09 -1.16 -9.19
CA ASP A 647 33.51 -0.36 -10.27
C ASP A 647 31.99 -0.42 -10.23
N ILE A 648 31.40 0.63 -9.72
CA ILE A 648 29.93 0.76 -9.59
C ILE A 648 29.18 0.70 -10.93
N ASN A 649 29.85 0.97 -12.05
CA ASN A 649 29.25 0.86 -13.38
C ASN A 649 29.02 -0.59 -13.82
N THR A 650 29.59 -1.56 -13.12
CA THR A 650 29.37 -2.99 -13.35
C THR A 650 28.18 -3.53 -12.60
N CYS A 651 27.56 -2.72 -11.73
CA CYS A 651 26.40 -3.09 -10.93
C CYS A 651 25.11 -2.95 -11.76
N ARG A 652 24.13 -3.79 -11.46
CA ARG A 652 22.83 -3.73 -12.11
C ARG A 652 22.08 -2.45 -11.74
N VAL A 653 21.62 -1.71 -12.77
CA VAL A 653 20.80 -0.51 -12.58
C VAL A 653 19.35 -0.91 -12.27
N ILE A 654 18.88 -0.63 -11.06
CA ILE A 654 17.49 -0.82 -10.64
C ILE A 654 16.62 0.34 -11.14
N TYR A 655 17.08 1.57 -10.94
CA TYR A 655 16.39 2.80 -11.30
C TYR A 655 17.37 3.79 -11.92
N ALA A 656 16.91 4.53 -12.93
CA ALA A 656 17.62 5.70 -13.47
C ALA A 656 16.56 6.74 -13.85
N TYR A 657 16.71 7.96 -13.35
CA TYR A 657 15.74 9.03 -13.55
C TYR A 657 15.43 9.27 -15.03
N ASP A 658 16.44 9.37 -15.87
CA ASP A 658 16.28 9.63 -17.32
C ASP A 658 15.57 8.46 -18.04
N ARG A 659 15.79 7.22 -17.59
CA ARG A 659 15.14 6.04 -18.17
C ARG A 659 13.65 5.99 -17.82
N GLU A 660 13.30 6.33 -16.59
CA GLU A 660 11.90 6.31 -16.12
C GLU A 660 11.14 7.56 -16.58
N ASN A 661 11.84 8.65 -16.92
CA ASN A 661 11.26 9.91 -17.39
C ASN A 661 11.82 10.29 -18.79
N PRO A 662 11.63 9.47 -19.82
CA PRO A 662 12.25 9.67 -21.15
C PRO A 662 11.68 10.88 -21.89
N THR A 663 10.52 11.39 -21.48
CA THR A 663 9.86 12.54 -22.11
C THR A 663 9.72 13.66 -21.09
N ILE A 664 10.33 14.80 -21.37
CA ILE A 664 10.21 15.98 -20.53
C ILE A 664 8.96 16.76 -20.97
N PRO A 665 7.95 16.93 -20.09
CA PRO A 665 6.73 17.65 -20.46
C PRO A 665 7.03 19.14 -20.69
N SER A 666 6.65 19.65 -21.85
CA SER A 666 6.58 21.09 -22.10
C SER A 666 5.25 21.63 -21.55
N VAL A 667 5.28 22.19 -20.36
CA VAL A 667 4.08 22.71 -19.67
C VAL A 667 3.78 24.17 -19.96
N LEU A 668 4.77 24.91 -20.47
CA LEU A 668 4.65 26.28 -20.96
C LEU A 668 5.37 26.42 -22.30
N SER A 669 4.93 27.36 -23.16
CA SER A 669 5.73 27.71 -24.32
C SER A 669 6.99 28.47 -23.90
N ALA A 670 8.08 28.30 -24.63
CA ALA A 670 9.33 29.00 -24.36
C ALA A 670 9.13 30.54 -24.33
N SER A 671 8.28 31.09 -25.19
CA SER A 671 7.97 32.51 -25.23
C SER A 671 7.25 33.02 -23.98
N VAL A 672 6.36 32.21 -23.37
CA VAL A 672 5.70 32.55 -22.09
C VAL A 672 6.72 32.52 -20.96
N ALA A 673 7.60 31.49 -20.92
CA ALA A 673 8.66 31.38 -19.92
C ALA A 673 9.67 32.55 -20.02
N GLU A 674 10.08 32.93 -21.21
CA GLU A 674 10.99 34.07 -21.46
C GLU A 674 10.35 35.40 -21.06
N THR A 675 9.05 35.61 -21.39
CA THR A 675 8.31 36.80 -20.98
C THR A 675 8.23 36.87 -19.44
N MET A 676 7.93 35.73 -18.77
CA MET A 676 7.90 35.68 -17.32
C MET A 676 9.27 35.93 -16.70
N THR A 677 10.34 35.40 -17.29
CA THR A 677 11.73 35.70 -16.87
C THR A 677 12.00 37.21 -16.91
N THR A 678 11.58 37.90 -17.97
CA THR A 678 11.72 39.36 -18.10
C THR A 678 10.96 40.10 -17.00
N LEU A 679 9.74 39.66 -16.66
CA LEU A 679 8.95 40.22 -15.56
C LEU A 679 9.68 40.04 -14.21
N LEU A 680 10.19 38.85 -13.94
CA LEU A 680 10.93 38.52 -12.71
C LEU A 680 12.27 39.26 -12.59
N GLN A 681 12.99 39.45 -13.71
CA GLN A 681 14.17 40.32 -13.75
C GLN A 681 13.82 41.79 -13.40
N GLY A 682 12.64 42.27 -13.82
CA GLY A 682 12.10 43.54 -13.42
C GLY A 682 11.95 43.71 -11.91
N ALA A 683 11.53 42.63 -11.21
CA ALA A 683 11.41 42.65 -9.75
C ALA A 683 12.77 42.80 -9.05
N VAL A 684 13.81 42.12 -9.58
CA VAL A 684 15.18 42.25 -9.04
C VAL A 684 15.82 43.57 -9.36
N ARG A 685 15.72 44.06 -10.61
CA ARG A 685 16.39 45.27 -11.01
C ARG A 685 15.75 46.56 -10.46
N ARG A 686 14.43 46.61 -10.36
CA ARG A 686 13.69 47.84 -10.09
C ARG A 686 12.62 47.71 -9.00
N GLY A 687 12.33 46.47 -8.57
CA GLY A 687 11.21 46.16 -7.70
C GLY A 687 11.58 45.82 -6.27
N THR A 688 10.77 44.94 -5.68
CA THR A 688 10.86 44.48 -4.26
C THR A 688 12.05 43.57 -3.99
N ALA A 689 12.66 42.99 -5.03
CA ALA A 689 13.71 41.97 -4.93
C ALA A 689 15.14 42.52 -5.14
N LYS A 690 15.36 43.86 -5.01
CA LYS A 690 16.67 44.49 -5.22
C LYS A 690 17.80 43.92 -4.36
N SER A 691 17.49 43.40 -3.17
CA SER A 691 18.47 42.77 -2.27
C SER A 691 19.09 41.51 -2.87
N ALA A 692 18.46 40.86 -3.88
CA ALA A 692 18.99 39.69 -4.60
C ALA A 692 19.90 40.06 -5.78
N TYR A 693 20.11 41.35 -6.10
CA TYR A 693 20.88 41.78 -7.27
C TYR A 693 22.37 41.42 -7.16
N ILE A 694 22.90 40.69 -8.15
CA ILE A 694 24.32 40.30 -8.29
C ILE A 694 24.91 40.65 -9.65
N GLY A 695 24.10 41.09 -10.63
CA GLY A 695 24.54 41.52 -11.95
C GLY A 695 24.72 40.36 -12.97
N LEU A 696 24.14 39.17 -12.73
CA LEU A 696 24.24 37.99 -13.59
C LEU A 696 22.90 37.64 -14.31
N GLY A 697 22.02 38.64 -14.47
CA GLY A 697 20.75 38.43 -15.16
C GLY A 697 19.69 37.68 -14.31
N GLU A 698 19.84 37.74 -13.02
CA GLU A 698 18.97 37.08 -12.04
C GLU A 698 17.49 37.48 -12.20
N ALA A 699 16.65 36.46 -12.14
CA ALA A 699 15.20 36.59 -12.13
C ALA A 699 14.63 35.99 -10.83
N GLY A 700 13.70 36.66 -10.17
CA GLY A 700 13.18 36.15 -8.91
C GLY A 700 12.06 36.98 -8.32
N LYS A 701 11.46 36.42 -7.25
CA LYS A 701 10.30 37.01 -6.58
C LYS A 701 10.41 36.88 -5.07
N THR A 702 10.09 37.97 -4.38
CA THR A 702 9.92 38.04 -2.93
C THR A 702 8.53 37.61 -2.53
N GLY A 703 8.40 36.96 -1.36
CA GLY A 703 7.15 36.66 -0.65
C GLY A 703 7.24 37.10 0.80
N THR A 704 6.19 37.72 1.30
CA THR A 704 6.02 38.06 2.71
C THR A 704 4.57 37.79 3.07
N THR A 705 4.34 37.15 4.19
CA THR A 705 3.00 36.92 4.74
C THR A 705 2.61 38.01 5.72
N ASN A 706 1.37 37.99 6.18
CA ASN A 706 0.89 38.94 7.18
C ASN A 706 1.78 38.85 8.43
N ASP A 707 2.00 39.96 9.10
CA ASP A 707 2.84 40.09 10.30
C ASP A 707 4.30 39.59 10.11
N ASN A 708 4.74 39.48 8.84
CA ASN A 708 6.07 39.00 8.45
C ASN A 708 6.43 37.62 9.06
N VAL A 709 5.45 36.70 9.18
CA VAL A 709 5.66 35.35 9.72
C VAL A 709 6.58 34.54 8.81
N ASP A 710 6.34 34.62 7.49
CA ASP A 710 7.14 33.92 6.48
C ASP A 710 7.79 34.89 5.52
N LEU A 711 9.09 34.74 5.34
CA LEU A 711 9.92 35.58 4.48
C LEU A 711 10.52 34.69 3.38
N TRP A 712 10.13 34.97 2.13
CA TRP A 712 10.50 34.13 0.99
C TRP A 712 11.29 34.91 -0.05
N PHE A 713 12.24 34.20 -0.68
CA PHE A 713 12.76 34.58 -1.98
C PHE A 713 13.02 33.34 -2.83
N ILE A 714 12.52 33.34 -4.06
CA ILE A 714 12.81 32.31 -5.03
C ILE A 714 13.31 32.99 -6.30
N GLY A 715 14.47 32.55 -6.77
CA GLY A 715 15.10 33.13 -7.94
C GLY A 715 16.03 32.15 -8.64
N TYR A 716 16.38 32.50 -9.86
CA TYR A 716 17.26 31.71 -10.71
C TYR A 716 18.20 32.58 -11.54
N LEU A 717 19.29 31.94 -11.98
CA LEU A 717 20.26 32.49 -12.91
C LEU A 717 20.13 31.75 -14.25
N PRO A 718 19.57 32.37 -15.30
CA PRO A 718 19.32 31.69 -16.57
C PRO A 718 20.60 31.13 -17.21
N ASP A 719 21.72 31.85 -17.15
CA ASP A 719 22.98 31.41 -17.76
C ASP A 719 23.68 30.30 -16.97
N SER A 720 23.64 30.40 -15.63
CA SER A 720 24.28 29.40 -14.75
C SER A 720 23.42 28.15 -14.55
N LYS A 721 22.17 28.15 -15.04
CA LYS A 721 21.22 27.04 -14.89
C LYS A 721 20.97 26.63 -13.44
N LEU A 722 20.89 27.57 -12.54
CA LEU A 722 20.67 27.39 -11.11
C LEU A 722 19.38 28.08 -10.66
N THR A 723 18.50 27.30 -10.01
CA THR A 723 17.29 27.82 -9.34
C THR A 723 17.40 27.59 -7.85
N THR A 724 17.25 28.65 -7.04
CA THR A 724 17.35 28.57 -5.58
C THR A 724 16.16 29.21 -4.90
N GLY A 725 15.56 28.45 -3.95
CA GLY A 725 14.53 28.91 -3.06
C GLY A 725 15.05 29.09 -1.63
N VAL A 726 14.61 30.17 -0.98
CA VAL A 726 14.93 30.50 0.42
C VAL A 726 13.64 30.83 1.17
N TRP A 727 13.52 30.26 2.37
CA TRP A 727 12.52 30.60 3.37
C TRP A 727 13.21 30.94 4.69
N LEU A 728 12.73 31.99 5.40
CA LEU A 728 13.12 32.37 6.75
C LEU A 728 11.85 32.62 7.59
N GLY A 729 11.87 32.25 8.87
CA GLY A 729 10.74 32.41 9.78
C GLY A 729 10.96 31.72 11.12
N ASN A 730 9.86 31.37 11.80
CA ASN A 730 9.85 30.66 13.06
C ASN A 730 8.98 29.39 12.98
N ASP A 731 9.36 28.31 13.68
CA ASP A 731 8.61 27.05 13.65
C ASP A 731 7.21 27.17 14.25
N ASP A 732 7.05 28.03 15.24
CA ASP A 732 5.80 28.28 15.97
C ASP A 732 4.89 29.34 15.30
N ASN A 733 5.21 29.79 14.09
CA ASN A 733 4.53 30.87 13.37
C ASN A 733 4.51 32.23 14.10
N SER A 734 5.43 32.46 15.02
CA SER A 734 5.56 33.75 15.66
C SER A 734 6.01 34.81 14.63
N PRO A 735 5.48 36.06 14.69
CA PRO A 735 5.85 37.15 13.81
C PRO A 735 7.35 37.48 13.88
N THR A 736 7.89 37.98 12.77
CA THR A 736 9.26 38.53 12.71
C THR A 736 9.24 40.04 12.52
N ASN A 737 10.36 40.68 12.83
CA ASN A 737 10.62 42.09 12.46
C ASN A 737 11.37 42.20 11.12
N GLY A 738 11.57 41.06 10.46
CA GLY A 738 12.25 40.97 9.16
C GLY A 738 11.35 41.32 7.97
N SER A 739 11.92 41.21 6.80
CA SER A 739 11.21 41.37 5.54
C SER A 739 11.76 40.35 4.52
N SER A 740 11.07 40.14 3.41
CA SER A 740 11.56 39.31 2.32
C SER A 740 12.90 39.79 1.70
N ALA A 741 13.34 41.04 2.01
CA ALA A 741 14.67 41.49 1.67
C ALA A 741 15.78 40.69 2.36
N ASN A 742 15.51 40.13 3.57
CA ASN A 742 16.44 39.25 4.29
C ASN A 742 16.63 37.92 3.55
N ALA A 743 15.52 37.29 3.09
CA ALA A 743 15.59 36.08 2.28
C ALA A 743 16.29 36.33 0.92
N ALA A 744 16.01 37.46 0.28
CA ALA A 744 16.67 37.90 -0.96
C ALA A 744 18.18 38.18 -0.75
N GLN A 745 18.57 38.68 0.41
CA GLN A 745 19.97 38.91 0.77
C GLN A 745 20.70 37.58 0.99
N LEU A 746 20.10 36.66 1.75
CA LEU A 746 20.67 35.33 1.92
C LEU A 746 20.86 34.63 0.57
N TRP A 747 19.85 34.69 -0.32
CA TRP A 747 19.94 34.15 -1.67
C TRP A 747 21.13 34.78 -2.44
N ARG A 748 21.27 36.11 -2.43
CA ARG A 748 22.38 36.80 -3.07
C ARG A 748 23.72 36.36 -2.51
N ASP A 749 23.87 36.32 -1.19
CA ASP A 749 25.12 36.00 -0.51
C ASP A 749 25.56 34.56 -0.80
N TYR A 750 24.62 33.64 -0.91
CA TYR A 750 24.83 32.27 -1.33
C TYR A 750 25.17 32.18 -2.83
N MET A 751 24.29 32.70 -3.71
CA MET A 751 24.46 32.60 -5.16
C MET A 751 25.73 33.27 -5.67
N SER A 752 26.15 34.37 -5.05
CA SER A 752 27.41 35.02 -5.40
C SER A 752 28.66 34.16 -5.21
N GLN A 753 28.58 33.14 -4.35
CA GLN A 753 29.68 32.24 -4.09
C GLN A 753 29.68 31.00 -5.02
N ILE A 754 28.50 30.58 -5.49
CA ILE A 754 28.37 29.36 -6.29
C ILE A 754 28.24 29.62 -7.80
N ALA A 755 27.88 30.80 -8.23
CA ALA A 755 27.65 31.13 -9.63
C ALA A 755 28.91 31.63 -10.39
N ARG A 756 30.07 31.60 -9.77
CA ARG A 756 31.36 32.03 -10.35
C ARG A 756 32.06 30.92 -11.09
#